data_045327e915a517a3dd23b7cab709ad13
#
_entry.id   045327e915a517a3dd23b7cab709ad13
#
_cell.length_a   1.000
_cell.length_b   1.000
_cell.length_c   1.000
_cell.angle_alpha   90.00
_cell.angle_beta   90.00
_cell.angle_gamma   90.00
#
_symmetry.space_group_name_H-M   'P 1'
#
loop_
_entity.id
_entity.type
_entity.pdbx_description
1 polymer ?
#
loop_
_entity_poly.entity_id
_entity_poly.type
_entity_poly.pdbx_seq_one_letter_code
_entity_poly.pdbx_strand_id
1 'polypeptide(L)'
;MLQKKKILWFIILVIGIWLVVPMSSSLDDRPSSYIVFSKNNELLGARIAEDGQWRFPHMDSVPYRFATAVIEFEDRDFYSHFGIDFSSVIRAIKQNMKEKKVVSGASTLTMPLMRLHYPKAKRNLIQKIKEVLFAVRYELFHSKEDILLDYCTHAPFGGNVVGMETASWRYFDKSPESLSWAEASMLAVLPNAPGLIHPGRNRDALNAKRDRLLKRLYDRNIIDSTEYVLSIAEPLIPSPENLKNIAPHLSEMIKKNAVKRSHTTIDKDIHMDVASIINEHHFLNKQKNIQNAAVIVIDNKTQSVLSYHGNTAGSDHENYNDMILRPRSTGSILKPLLYAMAIEDGLITPRQLVNDIPISINGFSPKNYNHQHYGAIPFDKVISKSLNVPSVNLLQEYNIDRFLLDLKSLGFTSFDNSADYYGLPLILGGGEVNLWELTQAYSYLADVLNTYTNENSRYNRYGVPILSVLQQSKQIKKEMSFEPNLISASSIWHMFKAMLEVERPSEDGQWEKFSSSKKIHWKTGTSYGNRDAWSIGVTPQYTVGVWVGNSDGEGQKDIIGVKSAGRLLFDIYNVLDVNEVFEMPYDDMTEVSICMASGHLASDHCIETYQDFVSNNSQETRFCPYHVPVFLNNQSGLLTYQDCVSSSDIIDTSWFVVSPEVIQYYKQYNPAYSPLPRLEASCIEYNDDAQQLAFIYPHENSSLFLPHNLYGEREKCIFKARHKDSNSKIYWHINDRFYTITEDIHEVALDLEYGDYIVTILDEAGLKQSRNISIINGD
;
A
#
# COMPACT_ATOMS: atom_id res chain seq x y z
N MET A 1 -72.17 35.44 -27.23
CA MET A 1 -71.49 34.16 -27.53
C MET A 1 -69.97 34.35 -27.74
N LEU A 2 -69.54 35.36 -28.51
CA LEU A 2 -68.08 35.64 -28.80
C LEU A 2 -67.24 35.95 -27.54
N GLN A 3 -67.75 36.70 -26.58
CA GLN A 3 -67.02 37.05 -25.37
C GLN A 3 -66.76 35.81 -24.46
N LYS A 4 -67.69 34.89 -24.33
CA LYS A 4 -67.52 33.64 -23.58
C LYS A 4 -66.49 32.73 -24.25
N LYS A 5 -66.39 32.73 -25.59
CA LYS A 5 -65.37 31.97 -26.34
C LYS A 5 -63.96 32.59 -26.13
N LYS A 6 -63.83 33.92 -26.13
CA LYS A 6 -62.54 34.59 -25.88
C LYS A 6 -62.03 34.34 -24.45
N ILE A 7 -62.90 34.36 -23.46
CA ILE A 7 -62.55 34.05 -22.06
C ILE A 7 -62.13 32.58 -21.95
N LEU A 8 -62.83 31.65 -22.62
CA LEU A 8 -62.46 30.24 -22.61
C LEU A 8 -61.07 30.02 -23.24
N TRP A 9 -60.78 30.62 -24.40
CA TRP A 9 -59.47 30.54 -25.04
C TRP A 9 -58.36 31.18 -24.21
N PHE A 10 -58.62 32.27 -23.51
CA PHE A 10 -57.69 32.91 -22.61
C PHE A 10 -57.38 31.99 -21.38
N ILE A 11 -58.42 31.36 -20.83
CA ILE A 11 -58.24 30.38 -19.74
C ILE A 11 -57.41 29.18 -20.20
N ILE A 12 -57.70 28.64 -21.39
CA ILE A 12 -56.95 27.54 -21.99
C ILE A 12 -55.48 27.93 -22.20
N LEU A 13 -55.23 29.15 -22.71
CA LEU A 13 -53.89 29.67 -22.93
C LEU A 13 -53.13 29.86 -21.60
N VAL A 14 -53.77 30.40 -20.56
CA VAL A 14 -53.17 30.56 -19.23
C VAL A 14 -52.86 29.21 -18.57
N ILE A 15 -53.78 28.22 -18.71
CA ILE A 15 -53.53 26.86 -18.27
C ILE A 15 -52.40 26.22 -19.05
N GLY A 16 -52.37 26.39 -20.38
CA GLY A 16 -51.30 25.87 -21.26
C GLY A 16 -49.94 26.46 -20.87
N ILE A 17 -49.86 27.79 -20.68
CA ILE A 17 -48.63 28.45 -20.20
C ILE A 17 -48.25 27.94 -18.84
N TRP A 18 -49.17 27.81 -17.90
CA TRP A 18 -48.90 27.30 -16.55
C TRP A 18 -48.42 25.84 -16.57
N LEU A 19 -48.90 25.02 -17.49
CA LEU A 19 -48.43 23.63 -17.65
C LEU A 19 -46.99 23.56 -18.19
N VAL A 20 -46.57 24.51 -19.04
CA VAL A 20 -45.26 24.51 -19.73
C VAL A 20 -44.17 25.23 -18.96
N VAL A 21 -44.53 26.24 -18.15
CA VAL A 21 -43.53 26.99 -17.32
C VAL A 21 -42.83 26.04 -16.35
N PRO A 22 -41.48 25.89 -16.36
CA PRO A 22 -40.76 25.00 -15.45
C PRO A 22 -41.10 25.28 -13.99
N MET A 23 -41.10 24.24 -13.13
CA MET A 23 -41.15 24.41 -11.69
C MET A 23 -39.85 25.07 -11.23
N SER A 24 -39.92 25.98 -10.30
CA SER A 24 -38.88 26.99 -10.00
C SER A 24 -37.54 26.45 -9.42
N SER A 25 -37.42 25.19 -9.11
CA SER A 25 -36.15 24.51 -8.78
C SER A 25 -36.36 22.99 -8.76
N SER A 26 -35.45 22.23 -9.30
CA SER A 26 -35.38 20.79 -9.02
C SER A 26 -34.99 20.58 -7.57
N LEU A 27 -35.61 19.59 -6.90
CA LEU A 27 -35.21 19.19 -5.57
C LEU A 27 -33.81 18.57 -5.58
N ASP A 28 -33.42 18.00 -6.72
CA ASP A 28 -32.11 17.39 -6.95
C ASP A 28 -30.96 18.38 -7.04
N ASP A 29 -31.25 19.68 -7.30
CA ASP A 29 -30.24 20.75 -7.30
C ASP A 29 -29.71 21.06 -5.89
N ARG A 30 -30.33 20.49 -4.86
CA ARG A 30 -29.88 20.71 -3.47
C ARG A 30 -28.60 19.95 -3.19
N PRO A 31 -27.70 20.50 -2.37
CA PRO A 31 -26.48 19.81 -1.98
C PRO A 31 -26.77 18.42 -1.40
N SER A 32 -26.05 17.41 -1.87
CA SER A 32 -26.15 16.04 -1.37
C SER A 32 -24.87 15.63 -0.65
N SER A 33 -25.00 14.71 0.27
CA SER A 33 -23.91 14.04 0.99
C SER A 33 -23.05 13.22 0.04
N TYR A 34 -21.78 13.04 0.40
CA TYR A 34 -20.92 12.03 -0.22
C TYR A 34 -21.04 10.75 0.60
N ILE A 35 -21.29 9.64 -0.06
CA ILE A 35 -21.49 8.35 0.60
C ILE A 35 -20.60 7.29 -0.03
N VAL A 36 -20.07 6.42 0.82
CA VAL A 36 -19.12 5.37 0.46
C VAL A 36 -19.63 4.04 0.99
N PHE A 37 -19.81 3.08 0.09
CA PHE A 37 -20.26 1.74 0.38
C PHE A 37 -19.15 0.71 0.20
N SER A 38 -19.19 -0.35 0.99
CA SER A 38 -18.35 -1.55 0.87
C SER A 38 -18.70 -2.34 -0.40
N LYS A 39 -17.92 -3.39 -0.68
CA LYS A 39 -18.20 -4.32 -1.78
C LYS A 39 -19.59 -4.99 -1.66
N ASN A 40 -20.12 -5.09 -0.46
CA ASN A 40 -21.41 -5.71 -0.14
C ASN A 40 -22.52 -4.67 0.10
N ASN A 41 -22.36 -3.44 -0.38
CA ASN A 41 -23.31 -2.32 -0.21
C ASN A 41 -23.61 -1.94 1.24
N GLU A 42 -22.68 -2.16 2.17
CA GLU A 42 -22.76 -1.67 3.53
C GLU A 42 -22.11 -0.28 3.64
N LEU A 43 -22.67 0.60 4.45
CA LEU A 43 -22.13 1.96 4.60
C LEU A 43 -20.78 1.95 5.34
N LEU A 44 -19.73 2.42 4.67
CA LEU A 44 -18.41 2.65 5.25
C LEU A 44 -18.28 4.06 5.84
N GLY A 45 -18.94 5.03 5.21
CA GLY A 45 -18.92 6.40 5.67
C GLY A 45 -19.75 7.34 4.84
N ALA A 46 -20.04 8.49 5.43
CA ALA A 46 -20.71 9.59 4.74
C ALA A 46 -20.13 10.93 5.17
N ARG A 47 -20.21 11.93 4.29
CA ARG A 47 -19.90 13.32 4.59
C ARG A 47 -21.15 14.15 4.44
N ILE A 48 -21.43 14.98 5.44
CA ILE A 48 -22.60 15.86 5.46
C ILE A 48 -22.58 16.80 4.24
N ALA A 49 -23.75 17.13 3.70
CA ALA A 49 -23.88 18.09 2.62
C ALA A 49 -23.49 19.52 3.06
N GLU A 50 -23.15 20.39 2.11
CA GLU A 50 -22.68 21.75 2.36
C GLU A 50 -23.68 22.63 3.12
N ASP A 51 -24.99 22.32 3.01
CA ASP A 51 -26.07 22.99 3.73
C ASP A 51 -26.31 22.46 5.16
N GLY A 52 -25.44 21.57 5.64
CA GLY A 52 -25.54 20.98 6.98
C GLY A 52 -26.62 19.91 7.12
N GLN A 53 -27.19 19.43 6.01
CA GLN A 53 -28.16 18.34 5.99
C GLN A 53 -27.48 17.01 5.67
N TRP A 54 -27.90 15.95 6.32
CA TRP A 54 -27.66 14.60 5.88
C TRP A 54 -28.69 14.27 4.80
N ARG A 55 -28.25 14.29 3.54
CA ARG A 55 -29.09 14.04 2.37
C ARG A 55 -28.32 13.18 1.41
N PHE A 56 -28.64 11.89 1.35
CA PHE A 56 -28.02 10.98 0.41
C PHE A 56 -28.46 11.31 -1.03
N PRO A 57 -27.63 11.02 -2.04
CA PRO A 57 -28.04 11.12 -3.46
C PRO A 57 -29.27 10.26 -3.74
N HIS A 58 -29.89 10.50 -4.88
CA HIS A 58 -31.09 9.78 -5.33
C HIS A 58 -30.91 8.26 -5.22
N MET A 59 -31.95 7.55 -4.78
CA MET A 59 -32.03 6.09 -4.72
C MET A 59 -32.44 5.54 -6.09
N ASP A 60 -32.13 4.26 -6.36
CA ASP A 60 -32.57 3.60 -7.61
C ASP A 60 -34.03 3.10 -7.51
N SER A 61 -34.46 2.70 -6.32
CA SER A 61 -35.81 2.16 -6.07
C SER A 61 -36.23 2.34 -4.61
N VAL A 62 -37.52 2.28 -4.33
CA VAL A 62 -38.07 2.33 -2.98
C VAL A 62 -38.34 0.92 -2.47
N PRO A 63 -37.80 0.52 -1.28
CA PRO A 63 -38.03 -0.79 -0.70
C PRO A 63 -39.49 -1.07 -0.42
N TYR A 64 -39.94 -2.27 -0.73
CA TYR A 64 -41.35 -2.68 -0.66
C TYR A 64 -41.98 -2.41 0.71
N ARG A 65 -41.32 -2.78 1.81
CA ARG A 65 -41.89 -2.59 3.16
C ARG A 65 -42.11 -1.13 3.49
N PHE A 66 -41.17 -0.26 3.12
CA PHE A 66 -41.29 1.17 3.34
C PHE A 66 -42.33 1.80 2.41
N ALA A 67 -42.31 1.48 1.12
CA ALA A 67 -43.32 1.94 0.14
C ALA A 67 -44.75 1.63 0.63
N THR A 68 -44.99 0.37 1.02
CA THR A 68 -46.28 -0.08 1.55
C THR A 68 -46.64 0.66 2.85
N ALA A 69 -45.70 0.80 3.78
CA ALA A 69 -45.97 1.48 5.07
C ALA A 69 -46.30 2.97 4.87
N VAL A 70 -45.55 3.68 4.01
CA VAL A 70 -45.80 5.12 3.80
C VAL A 70 -47.08 5.39 3.02
N ILE A 71 -47.38 4.58 2.03
CA ILE A 71 -48.65 4.68 1.28
C ILE A 71 -49.85 4.42 2.21
N GLU A 72 -49.80 3.37 3.01
CA GLU A 72 -50.85 3.03 3.94
C GLU A 72 -51.03 4.09 5.05
N PHE A 73 -49.96 4.79 5.42
CA PHE A 73 -49.97 5.85 6.42
C PHE A 73 -50.45 7.19 5.87
N GLU A 74 -49.86 7.67 4.76
CA GLU A 74 -50.05 9.03 4.23
C GLU A 74 -51.17 9.07 3.16
N ASP A 75 -51.31 8.07 2.26
CA ASP A 75 -52.10 8.16 1.05
C ASP A 75 -52.55 6.78 0.53
N ARG A 76 -53.55 6.18 1.12
CA ARG A 76 -53.99 4.80 0.85
C ARG A 76 -54.44 4.54 -0.58
N ASP A 77 -55.00 5.56 -1.22
CA ASP A 77 -55.53 5.47 -2.57
C ASP A 77 -54.57 6.07 -3.60
N PHE A 78 -53.24 6.14 -3.23
CA PHE A 78 -52.16 6.79 -4.00
C PHE A 78 -52.17 6.43 -5.48
N TYR A 79 -52.33 5.16 -5.80
CA TYR A 79 -52.32 4.66 -7.20
C TYR A 79 -53.61 4.92 -7.96
N SER A 80 -54.72 5.38 -7.30
CA SER A 80 -56.03 5.51 -7.87
C SER A 80 -56.51 6.95 -8.19
N HIS A 81 -55.71 7.96 -7.79
CA HIS A 81 -56.05 9.36 -8.00
C HIS A 81 -54.95 10.13 -8.71
N PHE A 82 -55.22 11.36 -9.16
CA PHE A 82 -54.30 12.28 -9.82
C PHE A 82 -54.01 13.52 -8.92
N GLY A 83 -53.11 13.41 -7.98
CA GLY A 83 -52.66 14.50 -7.10
C GLY A 83 -53.66 14.92 -6.03
N ILE A 84 -54.91 14.59 -6.13
CA ILE A 84 -55.97 14.86 -5.15
C ILE A 84 -56.93 13.66 -5.03
N ASP A 85 -57.14 13.21 -3.79
CA ASP A 85 -58.14 12.20 -3.47
C ASP A 85 -59.47 12.89 -3.04
N PHE A 86 -60.42 12.96 -3.96
CA PHE A 86 -61.71 13.57 -3.72
C PHE A 86 -62.54 12.83 -2.63
N SER A 87 -62.37 11.51 -2.53
CA SER A 87 -63.05 10.71 -1.51
C SER A 87 -62.61 11.09 -0.10
N SER A 88 -61.28 11.22 0.06
CA SER A 88 -60.67 11.67 1.33
C SER A 88 -60.98 13.12 1.65
N VAL A 89 -61.11 14.01 0.66
CA VAL A 89 -61.55 15.39 0.87
C VAL A 89 -63.00 15.41 1.41
N ILE A 90 -63.93 14.69 0.80
CA ILE A 90 -65.33 14.62 1.30
C ILE A 90 -65.41 14.00 2.69
N ARG A 91 -64.66 12.94 2.94
CA ARG A 91 -64.56 12.30 4.27
C ARG A 91 -64.01 13.29 5.32
N ALA A 92 -62.93 14.01 5.03
CA ALA A 92 -62.34 14.97 5.96
C ALA A 92 -63.30 16.14 6.28
N ILE A 93 -64.03 16.67 5.27
CA ILE A 93 -65.01 17.72 5.45
C ILE A 93 -66.14 17.21 6.40
N LYS A 94 -66.69 16.04 6.13
CA LYS A 94 -67.76 15.44 6.97
C LYS A 94 -67.29 15.24 8.44
N GLN A 95 -66.09 14.71 8.64
CA GLN A 95 -65.52 14.48 9.96
C GLN A 95 -65.26 15.79 10.73
N ASN A 96 -64.64 16.76 10.09
CA ASN A 96 -64.32 18.07 10.71
C ASN A 96 -65.61 18.87 11.05
N MET A 97 -66.62 18.78 10.21
CA MET A 97 -67.93 19.38 10.52
C MET A 97 -68.60 18.71 11.71
N LYS A 98 -68.58 17.38 11.82
CA LYS A 98 -69.15 16.62 12.92
C LYS A 98 -68.45 16.95 14.25
N GLU A 99 -67.10 16.99 14.26
CA GLU A 99 -66.29 17.22 15.46
C GLU A 99 -66.06 18.71 15.78
N LYS A 100 -66.58 19.63 14.93
CA LYS A 100 -66.40 21.11 15.06
C LYS A 100 -64.93 21.54 15.23
N LYS A 101 -63.97 20.71 14.86
CA LYS A 101 -62.54 20.99 14.90
C LYS A 101 -61.85 20.20 13.76
N VAL A 102 -60.65 20.61 13.39
CA VAL A 102 -59.86 19.88 12.35
C VAL A 102 -59.29 18.60 12.98
N VAL A 103 -59.93 17.46 12.72
CA VAL A 103 -59.53 16.12 13.17
C VAL A 103 -59.03 15.24 12.04
N SER A 104 -59.32 15.58 10.78
CA SER A 104 -58.93 14.81 9.61
C SER A 104 -58.45 15.72 8.48
N GLY A 105 -57.39 15.31 7.80
CA GLY A 105 -56.85 15.94 6.59
C GLY A 105 -57.10 15.07 5.37
N ALA A 106 -57.07 15.69 4.19
CA ALA A 106 -57.14 15.02 2.88
C ALA A 106 -55.89 15.40 2.06
N SER A 107 -54.67 15.25 2.63
CA SER A 107 -53.45 15.45 1.89
C SER A 107 -53.01 14.15 1.25
N THR A 108 -52.74 14.20 -0.02
CA THR A 108 -52.12 13.10 -0.78
C THR A 108 -50.60 13.14 -0.59
N LEU A 109 -49.88 12.08 -0.93
CA LEU A 109 -48.41 11.97 -0.85
C LEU A 109 -47.69 13.03 -1.70
N THR A 110 -48.26 13.40 -2.84
CA THR A 110 -47.73 14.41 -3.76
C THR A 110 -47.78 15.84 -3.19
N MET A 111 -48.77 16.18 -2.37
CA MET A 111 -48.89 17.52 -1.79
C MET A 111 -47.75 17.92 -0.83
N PRO A 112 -47.29 17.10 0.15
CA PRO A 112 -46.07 17.33 0.89
C PRO A 112 -44.83 17.48 0.03
N LEU A 113 -44.69 16.68 -1.04
CA LEU A 113 -43.58 16.80 -1.99
C LEU A 113 -43.57 18.19 -2.63
N MET A 114 -44.73 18.66 -3.10
CA MET A 114 -44.83 20.04 -3.65
C MET A 114 -44.53 21.13 -2.62
N ARG A 115 -44.80 20.90 -1.36
CA ARG A 115 -44.43 21.84 -0.28
C ARG A 115 -42.90 21.94 -0.15
N LEU A 116 -42.16 20.88 -0.37
CA LEU A 116 -40.70 20.90 -0.33
C LEU A 116 -40.10 21.79 -1.43
N HIS A 117 -40.74 21.96 -2.57
CA HIS A 117 -40.36 22.92 -3.59
C HIS A 117 -40.52 24.40 -3.13
N TYR A 118 -41.43 24.68 -2.19
CA TYR A 118 -41.75 26.05 -1.73
C TYR A 118 -41.64 26.19 -0.19
N PRO A 119 -40.47 26.00 0.41
CA PRO A 119 -40.32 25.81 1.86
C PRO A 119 -40.62 27.08 2.69
N LYS A 120 -40.57 28.28 2.12
CA LYS A 120 -40.76 29.57 2.83
C LYS A 120 -42.22 30.03 2.90
N ALA A 121 -43.17 29.29 2.36
CA ALA A 121 -44.57 29.69 2.33
C ALA A 121 -45.26 29.49 3.70
N LYS A 122 -45.98 30.50 4.21
CA LYS A 122 -46.77 30.38 5.43
C LYS A 122 -47.95 29.42 5.18
N ARG A 123 -48.28 28.58 6.16
CA ARG A 123 -49.41 27.64 6.11
C ARG A 123 -50.71 28.42 6.16
N ASN A 124 -51.38 28.62 5.03
CA ASN A 124 -52.70 29.19 4.89
C ASN A 124 -53.51 28.42 3.82
N LEU A 125 -54.78 28.74 3.67
CA LEU A 125 -55.67 28.09 2.70
C LEU A 125 -55.22 28.26 1.25
N ILE A 126 -54.67 29.45 0.94
CA ILE A 126 -54.17 29.77 -0.40
C ILE A 126 -52.96 28.85 -0.77
N GLN A 127 -52.08 28.65 0.22
CA GLN A 127 -50.95 27.74 0.02
C GLN A 127 -51.42 26.28 -0.18
N LYS A 128 -52.45 25.85 0.56
CA LYS A 128 -53.04 24.53 0.38
C LYS A 128 -53.64 24.32 -1.02
N ILE A 129 -54.30 25.35 -1.56
CA ILE A 129 -54.81 25.30 -2.96
C ILE A 129 -53.68 25.24 -3.94
N LYS A 130 -52.57 25.99 -3.72
CA LYS A 130 -51.35 25.89 -4.59
C LYS A 130 -50.75 24.51 -4.54
N GLU A 131 -50.59 23.90 -3.34
CA GLU A 131 -50.09 22.53 -3.18
C GLU A 131 -50.92 21.53 -3.99
N VAL A 132 -52.26 21.65 -4.01
CA VAL A 132 -53.16 20.80 -4.80
C VAL A 132 -52.93 21.00 -6.31
N LEU A 133 -52.93 22.25 -6.76
CA LEU A 133 -52.71 22.55 -8.18
C LEU A 133 -51.37 22.01 -8.67
N PHE A 134 -50.33 22.23 -7.91
CA PHE A 134 -48.98 21.73 -8.26
C PHE A 134 -48.91 20.21 -8.16
N ALA A 135 -49.59 19.56 -7.20
CA ALA A 135 -49.65 18.11 -7.10
C ALA A 135 -50.33 17.48 -8.34
N VAL A 136 -51.47 18.03 -8.78
CA VAL A 136 -52.13 17.57 -10.02
C VAL A 136 -51.20 17.76 -11.23
N ARG A 137 -50.55 18.91 -11.34
CA ARG A 137 -49.60 19.17 -12.43
C ARG A 137 -48.42 18.20 -12.40
N TYR A 138 -47.85 17.91 -11.22
CA TYR A 138 -46.71 17.00 -11.06
C TYR A 138 -47.06 15.59 -11.51
N GLU A 139 -48.22 15.09 -11.16
CA GLU A 139 -48.71 13.78 -11.53
C GLU A 139 -49.11 13.66 -13.02
N LEU A 140 -49.25 14.77 -13.76
CA LEU A 140 -49.41 14.73 -15.22
C LEU A 140 -48.12 14.40 -15.96
N PHE A 141 -46.98 14.62 -15.35
CA PHE A 141 -45.66 14.47 -16.02
C PHE A 141 -44.75 13.41 -15.37
N HIS A 142 -45.10 12.87 -14.19
CA HIS A 142 -44.31 11.88 -13.47
C HIS A 142 -45.16 10.65 -13.14
N SER A 143 -44.57 9.46 -13.21
CA SER A 143 -45.22 8.23 -12.79
C SER A 143 -45.40 8.20 -11.26
N LYS A 144 -46.27 7.32 -10.79
CA LYS A 144 -46.49 7.13 -9.35
C LYS A 144 -45.23 6.63 -8.65
N GLU A 145 -44.45 5.82 -9.35
CA GLU A 145 -43.16 5.30 -8.91
C GLU A 145 -42.14 6.43 -8.74
N ASP A 146 -42.05 7.36 -9.71
CA ASP A 146 -41.17 8.53 -9.63
C ASP A 146 -41.58 9.44 -8.47
N ILE A 147 -42.87 9.71 -8.30
CA ILE A 147 -43.38 10.54 -7.21
C ILE A 147 -43.07 9.93 -5.85
N LEU A 148 -43.23 8.61 -5.70
CA LEU A 148 -42.89 7.91 -4.47
C LEU A 148 -41.38 7.97 -4.20
N LEU A 149 -40.54 7.77 -5.22
CA LEU A 149 -39.10 7.84 -5.14
C LEU A 149 -38.62 9.24 -4.74
N ASP A 150 -39.18 10.29 -5.35
CA ASP A 150 -38.88 11.68 -5.02
C ASP A 150 -39.30 12.02 -3.57
N TYR A 151 -40.47 11.54 -3.13
CA TYR A 151 -40.88 11.70 -1.76
C TYR A 151 -39.90 11.03 -0.79
N CYS A 152 -39.50 9.79 -1.07
CA CYS A 152 -38.56 9.03 -0.26
C CYS A 152 -37.19 9.68 -0.21
N THR A 153 -36.74 10.29 -1.31
CA THR A 153 -35.45 10.98 -1.40
C THR A 153 -35.42 12.31 -0.64
N HIS A 154 -36.53 13.06 -0.64
CA HIS A 154 -36.54 14.45 -0.18
C HIS A 154 -37.35 14.73 1.10
N ALA A 155 -38.12 13.78 1.59
CA ALA A 155 -38.90 13.96 2.82
C ALA A 155 -37.98 14.13 4.05
N PRO A 156 -38.35 15.00 5.01
CA PRO A 156 -37.61 15.17 6.26
C PRO A 156 -37.99 14.08 7.27
N PHE A 157 -36.98 13.43 7.88
CA PHE A 157 -37.18 12.36 8.87
C PHE A 157 -36.82 12.80 10.31
N GLY A 158 -36.60 14.09 10.53
CA GLY A 158 -36.30 14.68 11.83
C GLY A 158 -34.88 15.21 11.95
N GLY A 159 -34.68 16.26 12.75
CA GLY A 159 -33.39 16.94 12.84
C GLY A 159 -32.90 17.44 11.48
N ASN A 160 -31.69 17.11 11.13
CA ASN A 160 -31.08 17.41 9.85
C ASN A 160 -31.02 16.19 8.88
N VAL A 161 -31.91 15.22 9.06
CA VAL A 161 -31.98 13.99 8.24
C VAL A 161 -33.05 14.16 7.15
N VAL A 162 -32.60 14.06 5.90
CA VAL A 162 -33.44 14.17 4.69
C VAL A 162 -33.27 12.90 3.86
N GLY A 163 -34.37 12.31 3.45
CA GLY A 163 -34.41 11.08 2.69
C GLY A 163 -34.49 9.83 3.56
N MET A 164 -35.22 8.84 3.02
CA MET A 164 -35.51 7.58 3.70
C MET A 164 -34.25 6.72 3.85
N GLU A 165 -33.42 6.66 2.81
CA GLU A 165 -32.15 5.91 2.86
C GLU A 165 -31.22 6.49 3.94
N THR A 166 -31.11 7.83 3.97
CA THR A 166 -30.35 8.52 5.03
C THR A 166 -30.87 8.17 6.42
N ALA A 167 -32.21 8.14 6.58
CA ALA A 167 -32.86 7.80 7.83
C ALA A 167 -32.65 6.33 8.23
N SER A 168 -32.65 5.41 7.25
CA SER A 168 -32.37 4.00 7.47
C SER A 168 -30.95 3.82 8.06
N TRP A 169 -29.94 4.34 7.41
CA TRP A 169 -28.56 4.27 7.90
C TRP A 169 -28.34 5.04 9.22
N ARG A 170 -28.98 6.21 9.34
CA ARG A 170 -28.82 7.06 10.54
C ARG A 170 -29.44 6.47 11.79
N TYR A 171 -30.58 5.80 11.65
CA TYR A 171 -31.36 5.33 12.78
C TYR A 171 -31.18 3.85 13.07
N PHE A 172 -30.89 3.04 12.06
CA PHE A 172 -30.82 1.59 12.21
C PHE A 172 -29.47 0.99 11.84
N ASP A 173 -28.58 1.75 11.20
CA ASP A 173 -27.30 1.25 10.64
C ASP A 173 -27.54 0.09 9.66
N LYS A 174 -28.62 0.18 8.88
CA LYS A 174 -29.08 -0.86 7.93
C LYS A 174 -29.37 -0.29 6.56
N SER A 175 -29.19 -1.13 5.53
CA SER A 175 -29.68 -0.81 4.19
C SER A 175 -31.21 -0.70 4.20
N PRO A 176 -31.80 0.13 3.34
CA PRO A 176 -33.24 0.28 3.22
C PRO A 176 -33.99 -1.02 2.99
N GLU A 177 -33.42 -1.95 2.21
CA GLU A 177 -33.99 -3.24 1.88
C GLU A 177 -34.08 -4.20 3.08
N SER A 178 -33.19 -3.99 4.06
CA SER A 178 -33.06 -4.84 5.26
C SER A 178 -33.97 -4.41 6.42
N LEU A 179 -34.76 -3.35 6.24
CA LEU A 179 -35.66 -2.87 7.27
C LEU A 179 -36.75 -3.89 7.61
N SER A 180 -37.02 -4.06 8.91
CA SER A 180 -38.19 -4.80 9.40
C SER A 180 -39.48 -4.03 9.14
N TRP A 181 -40.65 -4.68 9.30
CA TRP A 181 -41.94 -3.98 9.24
C TRP A 181 -42.08 -2.93 10.35
N ALA A 182 -41.50 -3.18 11.53
CA ALA A 182 -41.50 -2.21 12.64
C ALA A 182 -40.64 -0.98 12.31
N GLU A 183 -39.44 -1.19 11.76
CA GLU A 183 -38.51 -0.13 11.37
C GLU A 183 -39.06 0.68 10.19
N ALA A 184 -39.57 0.02 9.14
CA ALA A 184 -40.22 0.66 8.00
C ALA A 184 -41.45 1.50 8.42
N SER A 185 -42.30 0.94 9.31
CA SER A 185 -43.45 1.67 9.86
C SER A 185 -43.05 2.85 10.74
N MET A 186 -41.95 2.72 11.49
CA MET A 186 -41.42 3.85 12.29
C MET A 186 -40.97 4.98 11.35
N LEU A 187 -40.21 4.67 10.27
CA LEU A 187 -39.80 5.68 9.29
C LEU A 187 -41.03 6.31 8.61
N ALA A 188 -42.02 5.52 8.21
CA ALA A 188 -43.21 6.02 7.50
C ALA A 188 -43.98 7.07 8.29
N VAL A 189 -43.98 7.02 9.61
CA VAL A 189 -44.74 7.98 10.47
C VAL A 189 -43.95 9.25 10.80
N LEU A 190 -42.61 9.31 10.60
CA LEU A 190 -41.77 10.44 10.98
C LEU A 190 -42.03 11.70 10.14
N PRO A 191 -42.16 11.66 8.79
CA PRO A 191 -42.36 12.87 7.98
C PRO A 191 -43.61 13.67 8.31
N ASN A 192 -44.62 13.05 8.91
CA ASN A 192 -45.87 13.69 9.28
C ASN A 192 -45.69 14.78 10.34
N ALA A 193 -44.74 14.61 11.29
CA ALA A 193 -44.47 15.56 12.34
C ALA A 193 -43.01 15.55 12.81
N PRO A 194 -42.02 15.78 11.91
CA PRO A 194 -40.60 15.54 12.20
C PRO A 194 -40.03 16.42 13.30
N GLY A 195 -40.62 17.57 13.62
CA GLY A 195 -40.22 18.44 14.71
C GLY A 195 -40.78 18.05 16.06
N LEU A 196 -41.82 17.23 16.12
CA LEU A 196 -42.52 16.85 17.37
C LEU A 196 -42.22 15.42 17.81
N ILE A 197 -42.03 14.53 16.85
CA ILE A 197 -41.83 13.08 17.05
C ILE A 197 -40.57 12.67 16.37
N HIS A 198 -39.65 12.10 17.16
CA HIS A 198 -38.33 11.72 16.72
C HIS A 198 -37.80 10.56 17.57
N PRO A 199 -36.96 9.63 17.08
CA PRO A 199 -36.44 8.54 17.90
C PRO A 199 -35.78 8.97 19.21
N GLY A 200 -35.20 10.18 19.28
CA GLY A 200 -34.68 10.81 20.51
C GLY A 200 -35.64 11.70 21.27
N ARG A 201 -36.92 11.86 20.84
CA ARG A 201 -37.87 12.78 21.45
C ARG A 201 -39.31 12.30 21.26
N ASN A 202 -40.13 12.35 22.37
CA ASN A 202 -41.52 11.90 22.37
C ASN A 202 -41.69 10.45 21.88
N ARG A 203 -40.86 9.55 22.39
CA ARG A 203 -40.76 8.13 21.97
C ARG A 203 -42.08 7.38 22.13
N ASP A 204 -42.85 7.63 23.24
CA ASP A 204 -44.14 6.97 23.43
C ASP A 204 -45.17 7.34 22.36
N ALA A 205 -45.19 8.60 21.92
CA ALA A 205 -46.05 9.03 20.83
C ALA A 205 -45.61 8.44 19.49
N LEU A 206 -44.28 8.25 19.27
CA LEU A 206 -43.74 7.59 18.11
C LEU A 206 -44.15 6.11 18.09
N ASN A 207 -43.97 5.41 19.21
CA ASN A 207 -44.34 4.01 19.36
C ASN A 207 -45.83 3.81 19.09
N ALA A 208 -46.70 4.63 19.72
CA ALA A 208 -48.14 4.55 19.52
C ALA A 208 -48.57 4.79 18.06
N LYS A 209 -47.88 5.65 17.31
CA LYS A 209 -48.13 5.86 15.87
C LYS A 209 -47.68 4.68 15.05
N ARG A 210 -46.47 4.14 15.29
CA ARG A 210 -45.93 2.94 14.66
C ARG A 210 -46.90 1.76 14.84
N ASP A 211 -47.26 1.48 16.08
CA ASP A 211 -48.08 0.33 16.42
C ASP A 211 -49.50 0.43 15.82
N ARG A 212 -50.02 1.64 15.69
CA ARG A 212 -51.30 1.89 15.00
C ARG A 212 -51.18 1.63 13.50
N LEU A 213 -50.05 1.94 12.90
CA LEU A 213 -49.81 1.62 11.48
C LEU A 213 -49.64 0.11 11.30
N LEU A 214 -48.84 -0.56 12.12
CA LEU A 214 -48.67 -2.02 12.11
C LEU A 214 -50.00 -2.76 12.25
N LYS A 215 -50.87 -2.32 13.19
CA LYS A 215 -52.21 -2.89 13.31
C LYS A 215 -53.02 -2.72 12.06
N ARG A 216 -52.94 -1.57 11.37
CA ARG A 216 -53.66 -1.33 10.13
C ARG A 216 -53.15 -2.22 9.01
N LEU A 217 -51.82 -2.46 8.89
CA LEU A 217 -51.20 -3.38 7.93
C LEU A 217 -51.71 -4.81 8.16
N TYR A 218 -51.83 -5.23 9.42
CA TYR A 218 -52.40 -6.53 9.79
C TYR A 218 -53.88 -6.63 9.45
N ASP A 219 -54.67 -5.63 9.87
CA ASP A 219 -56.13 -5.60 9.63
C ASP A 219 -56.51 -5.61 8.14
N ARG A 220 -55.53 -5.22 7.25
CA ARG A 220 -55.67 -5.27 5.79
C ARG A 220 -55.04 -6.50 5.15
N ASN A 221 -54.56 -7.46 5.94
CA ASN A 221 -53.88 -8.67 5.46
C ASN A 221 -52.62 -8.39 4.60
N ILE A 222 -51.93 -7.25 4.85
CA ILE A 222 -50.63 -6.91 4.20
C ILE A 222 -49.50 -7.64 4.92
N ILE A 223 -49.57 -7.78 6.22
CA ILE A 223 -48.68 -8.57 7.08
C ILE A 223 -49.50 -9.67 7.76
N ASP A 224 -48.89 -10.81 8.01
CA ASP A 224 -49.53 -11.91 8.72
C ASP A 224 -49.50 -11.71 10.27
N SER A 225 -50.13 -12.66 10.97
CA SER A 225 -50.20 -12.57 12.46
C SER A 225 -48.82 -12.70 13.12
N THR A 226 -47.90 -13.47 12.52
CA THR A 226 -46.55 -13.66 13.05
C THR A 226 -45.71 -12.40 12.87
N GLU A 227 -45.74 -11.85 11.66
CA GLU A 227 -45.06 -10.57 11.34
C GLU A 227 -45.60 -9.43 12.24
N TYR A 228 -46.92 -9.37 12.45
CA TYR A 228 -47.53 -8.35 13.34
C TYR A 228 -47.03 -8.47 14.77
N VAL A 229 -47.08 -9.70 15.36
CA VAL A 229 -46.68 -9.93 16.76
C VAL A 229 -45.19 -9.62 16.95
N LEU A 230 -44.33 -10.06 16.04
CA LEU A 230 -42.90 -9.78 16.08
C LEU A 230 -42.63 -8.28 15.95
N SER A 231 -43.30 -7.59 15.02
CA SER A 231 -43.11 -6.15 14.80
C SER A 231 -43.57 -5.30 15.95
N ILE A 232 -44.64 -5.67 16.67
CA ILE A 232 -45.09 -4.97 17.89
C ILE A 232 -44.12 -5.20 19.03
N ALA A 233 -43.54 -6.40 19.16
CA ALA A 233 -42.57 -6.74 20.17
C ALA A 233 -41.19 -6.06 19.97
N GLU A 234 -40.91 -5.63 18.75
CA GLU A 234 -39.64 -4.99 18.40
C GLU A 234 -39.50 -3.62 19.09
N PRO A 235 -38.47 -3.41 19.93
CA PRO A 235 -38.29 -2.16 20.67
C PRO A 235 -37.93 -1.01 19.73
N LEU A 236 -38.28 0.22 20.13
CA LEU A 236 -37.74 1.41 19.49
C LEU A 236 -36.22 1.48 19.70
N ILE A 237 -35.50 1.88 18.66
CA ILE A 237 -34.06 2.15 18.75
C ILE A 237 -33.73 3.11 19.89
N PRO A 238 -32.51 3.05 20.44
CA PRO A 238 -31.96 4.09 21.31
C PRO A 238 -31.98 5.48 20.67
N SER A 239 -31.51 6.49 21.36
CA SER A 239 -31.30 7.81 20.75
C SER A 239 -30.36 7.68 19.56
N PRO A 240 -30.63 8.31 18.42
CA PRO A 240 -29.79 8.15 17.20
C PRO A 240 -28.37 8.62 17.46
N GLU A 241 -27.42 7.77 17.12
CA GLU A 241 -26.00 8.11 17.10
C GLU A 241 -25.62 8.85 15.81
N ASN A 242 -24.42 9.40 15.74
CA ASN A 242 -23.89 9.96 14.50
C ASN A 242 -23.68 8.86 13.47
N LEU A 243 -23.86 9.18 12.17
CA LEU A 243 -23.48 8.26 11.11
C LEU A 243 -22.02 7.86 11.29
N LYS A 244 -21.78 6.56 11.37
CA LYS A 244 -20.44 6.01 11.49
C LYS A 244 -19.65 6.34 10.22
N ASN A 245 -18.39 6.68 10.40
CA ASN A 245 -17.43 6.84 9.29
C ASN A 245 -16.20 6.01 9.65
N ILE A 246 -16.22 4.75 9.23
CA ILE A 246 -15.16 3.79 9.52
C ILE A 246 -14.00 3.90 8.55
N ALA A 247 -14.18 4.59 7.40
CA ALA A 247 -13.16 4.84 6.39
C ALA A 247 -13.01 6.36 6.10
N PRO A 248 -12.54 7.18 7.09
CA PRO A 248 -12.56 8.63 6.97
C PRO A 248 -11.65 9.17 5.87
N HIS A 249 -10.43 8.62 5.68
CA HIS A 249 -9.49 9.05 4.64
C HIS A 249 -10.00 8.68 3.25
N LEU A 250 -10.53 7.47 3.08
CA LEU A 250 -11.16 7.04 1.84
C LEU A 250 -12.36 7.93 1.48
N SER A 251 -13.21 8.25 2.46
CA SER A 251 -14.35 9.16 2.24
C SER A 251 -13.90 10.56 1.80
N GLU A 252 -12.79 11.05 2.32
CA GLU A 252 -12.23 12.35 1.93
C GLU A 252 -11.59 12.30 0.53
N MET A 253 -10.89 11.21 0.19
CA MET A 253 -10.33 10.99 -1.15
C MET A 253 -11.45 10.95 -2.20
N ILE A 254 -12.54 10.21 -1.96
CA ILE A 254 -13.69 10.10 -2.86
C ILE A 254 -14.39 11.47 -3.01
N LYS A 255 -14.54 12.22 -1.92
CA LYS A 255 -15.12 13.58 -1.97
C LYS A 255 -14.31 14.50 -2.87
N LYS A 256 -12.97 14.44 -2.84
CA LYS A 256 -12.12 15.23 -3.75
C LYS A 256 -12.37 14.91 -5.22
N ASN A 257 -12.74 13.67 -5.54
CA ASN A 257 -13.09 13.24 -6.90
C ASN A 257 -14.53 13.60 -7.29
N ALA A 258 -15.28 14.30 -6.42
CA ALA A 258 -16.64 14.79 -6.64
C ALA A 258 -17.72 13.69 -6.92
N VAL A 259 -17.43 12.43 -6.64
CA VAL A 259 -18.39 11.32 -6.80
C VAL A 259 -19.29 11.23 -5.57
N LYS A 260 -20.60 11.48 -5.73
CA LYS A 260 -21.55 11.58 -4.62
C LYS A 260 -21.93 10.22 -4.01
N ARG A 261 -22.09 9.19 -4.82
CA ARG A 261 -22.37 7.79 -4.41
C ARG A 261 -21.27 6.90 -4.95
N SER A 262 -20.55 6.22 -4.09
CA SER A 262 -19.41 5.38 -4.49
C SER A 262 -19.54 4.00 -3.89
N HIS A 263 -19.53 2.98 -4.75
CA HIS A 263 -19.40 1.59 -4.38
C HIS A 263 -17.93 1.21 -4.51
N THR A 264 -17.36 0.74 -3.41
CA THR A 264 -15.92 0.42 -3.33
C THR A 264 -15.69 -1.08 -3.33
N THR A 265 -14.42 -1.45 -3.51
CA THR A 265 -13.94 -2.83 -3.39
C THR A 265 -13.66 -3.22 -1.93
N ILE A 266 -13.76 -2.29 -0.99
CA ILE A 266 -13.46 -2.49 0.42
C ILE A 266 -14.34 -3.60 1.01
N ASP A 267 -13.69 -4.57 1.64
CA ASP A 267 -14.33 -5.58 2.48
C ASP A 267 -14.49 -5.01 3.89
N LYS A 268 -15.73 -4.86 4.35
CA LYS A 268 -16.00 -4.21 5.64
C LYS A 268 -15.42 -5.00 6.82
N ASP A 269 -15.49 -6.33 6.78
CA ASP A 269 -15.03 -7.17 7.87
C ASP A 269 -13.51 -7.10 7.97
N ILE A 270 -12.79 -7.32 6.87
CA ILE A 270 -11.32 -7.15 6.81
C ILE A 270 -10.93 -5.72 7.24
N HIS A 271 -11.66 -4.71 6.77
CA HIS A 271 -11.37 -3.33 7.12
C HIS A 271 -11.52 -3.06 8.62
N MET A 272 -12.55 -3.61 9.25
CA MET A 272 -12.78 -3.46 10.70
C MET A 272 -11.76 -4.23 11.53
N ASP A 273 -11.37 -5.44 11.11
CA ASP A 273 -10.33 -6.22 11.78
C ASP A 273 -8.98 -5.49 11.73
N VAL A 274 -8.60 -4.98 10.56
CA VAL A 274 -7.39 -4.17 10.39
C VAL A 274 -7.44 -2.90 11.24
N ALA A 275 -8.60 -2.22 11.31
CA ALA A 275 -8.77 -1.06 12.18
C ALA A 275 -8.52 -1.39 13.65
N SER A 276 -9.03 -2.54 14.12
CA SER A 276 -8.83 -3.01 15.49
C SER A 276 -7.35 -3.24 15.79
N ILE A 277 -6.65 -3.91 14.88
CA ILE A 277 -5.21 -4.19 15.00
C ILE A 277 -4.41 -2.88 15.01
N ILE A 278 -4.71 -1.93 14.11
CA ILE A 278 -4.05 -0.61 14.10
C ILE A 278 -4.24 0.11 15.44
N ASN A 279 -5.45 0.07 15.99
CA ASN A 279 -5.76 0.74 17.28
C ASN A 279 -4.97 0.12 18.44
N GLU A 280 -4.85 -1.21 18.48
CA GLU A 280 -4.05 -1.91 19.48
C GLU A 280 -2.56 -1.53 19.37
N HIS A 281 -2.00 -1.57 18.16
CA HIS A 281 -0.62 -1.13 17.90
C HIS A 281 -0.40 0.33 18.23
N HIS A 282 -1.35 1.21 17.90
CA HIS A 282 -1.26 2.62 18.24
C HIS A 282 -1.22 2.84 19.75
N PHE A 283 -2.06 2.14 20.52
CA PHE A 283 -2.05 2.22 21.98
C PHE A 283 -0.68 1.86 22.57
N LEU A 284 -0.03 0.82 22.06
CA LEU A 284 1.30 0.39 22.49
C LEU A 284 2.40 1.37 22.05
N ASN A 285 2.31 1.89 20.84
CA ASN A 285 3.33 2.76 20.24
C ASN A 285 3.26 4.21 20.70
N LYS A 286 2.10 4.69 21.09
CA LYS A 286 1.91 6.04 21.63
C LYS A 286 2.80 6.34 22.83
N GLN A 287 3.08 5.35 23.68
CA GLN A 287 3.99 5.47 24.81
C GLN A 287 5.46 5.68 24.39
N LYS A 288 5.79 5.36 23.14
CA LYS A 288 7.12 5.54 22.53
C LYS A 288 7.18 6.76 21.61
N ASN A 289 6.18 7.66 21.68
CA ASN A 289 6.02 8.81 20.78
C ASN A 289 5.96 8.43 19.30
N ILE A 290 5.35 7.28 18.98
CA ILE A 290 5.05 6.85 17.61
C ILE A 290 3.52 6.93 17.44
N GLN A 291 3.06 7.88 16.63
CA GLN A 291 1.67 8.34 16.66
C GLN A 291 0.84 7.89 15.46
N ASN A 292 1.48 7.59 14.32
CA ASN A 292 0.78 7.40 13.07
C ASN A 292 1.11 6.04 12.44
N ALA A 293 0.14 5.46 11.78
CA ALA A 293 0.29 4.25 10.98
C ALA A 293 -0.69 4.27 9.81
N ALA A 294 -0.28 3.77 8.67
CA ALA A 294 -1.12 3.59 7.51
C ALA A 294 -1.03 2.16 6.98
N VAL A 295 -2.15 1.63 6.50
CA VAL A 295 -2.26 0.26 6.01
C VAL A 295 -3.13 0.21 4.76
N ILE A 296 -2.67 -0.55 3.78
CA ILE A 296 -3.46 -0.93 2.61
C ILE A 296 -3.37 -2.44 2.40
N VAL A 297 -4.50 -3.08 2.13
CA VAL A 297 -4.60 -4.51 1.79
C VAL A 297 -5.17 -4.65 0.40
N ILE A 298 -4.47 -5.40 -0.46
CA ILE A 298 -4.84 -5.64 -1.85
C ILE A 298 -5.07 -7.12 -2.06
N ASP A 299 -6.15 -7.47 -2.76
CA ASP A 299 -6.38 -8.80 -3.34
C ASP A 299 -5.59 -8.89 -4.65
N ASN A 300 -4.60 -9.76 -4.71
CA ASN A 300 -3.69 -9.88 -5.86
C ASN A 300 -4.37 -10.41 -7.11
N LYS A 301 -5.42 -11.24 -6.97
CA LYS A 301 -6.13 -11.84 -8.10
C LYS A 301 -7.01 -10.83 -8.82
N THR A 302 -7.67 -9.98 -8.06
CA THR A 302 -8.62 -8.98 -8.59
C THR A 302 -8.01 -7.59 -8.72
N GLN A 303 -6.81 -7.37 -8.18
CA GLN A 303 -6.14 -6.08 -8.07
C GLN A 303 -7.04 -5.02 -7.40
N SER A 304 -7.78 -5.46 -6.39
CA SER A 304 -8.77 -4.65 -5.68
C SER A 304 -8.28 -4.33 -4.26
N VAL A 305 -8.50 -3.11 -3.82
CA VAL A 305 -8.21 -2.69 -2.44
C VAL A 305 -9.31 -3.19 -1.52
N LEU A 306 -8.95 -4.06 -0.57
CA LEU A 306 -9.87 -4.63 0.42
C LEU A 306 -9.94 -3.81 1.72
N SER A 307 -8.85 -3.13 2.07
CA SER A 307 -8.78 -2.30 3.28
C SER A 307 -7.90 -1.07 3.04
N TYR A 308 -8.32 0.10 3.55
CA TYR A 308 -7.67 1.39 3.33
C TYR A 308 -7.69 2.22 4.62
N HIS A 309 -6.59 2.23 5.34
CA HIS A 309 -6.41 3.03 6.56
C HIS A 309 -5.32 4.06 6.35
N GLY A 310 -5.71 5.29 6.03
CA GLY A 310 -4.76 6.38 5.77
C GLY A 310 -3.99 6.85 7.00
N ASN A 311 -4.50 6.59 8.19
CA ASN A 311 -3.84 6.92 9.46
C ASN A 311 -4.52 6.21 10.64
N THR A 312 -3.93 6.34 11.84
CA THR A 312 -4.52 5.92 13.12
C THR A 312 -5.80 6.70 13.42
N ALA A 313 -6.70 6.14 14.22
CA ALA A 313 -7.92 6.82 14.63
C ALA A 313 -7.62 7.94 15.65
N GLY A 314 -8.43 9.00 15.61
CA GLY A 314 -8.33 10.12 16.56
C GLY A 314 -8.31 11.48 15.87
N SER A 315 -8.05 12.54 16.64
CA SER A 315 -7.92 13.93 16.16
C SER A 315 -6.57 14.57 16.54
N ASP A 316 -5.73 13.81 17.27
CA ASP A 316 -4.43 14.25 17.74
C ASP A 316 -3.35 13.89 16.70
N HIS A 317 -2.20 14.55 16.73
CA HIS A 317 -1.02 14.21 15.93
C HIS A 317 -1.28 14.10 14.42
N GLU A 318 -2.05 15.06 13.86
CA GLU A 318 -2.29 15.18 12.43
C GLU A 318 -2.89 13.92 11.78
N ASN A 319 -3.70 13.16 12.51
CA ASN A 319 -4.36 11.92 12.02
C ASN A 319 -5.27 12.13 10.81
N TYR A 320 -5.63 13.37 10.48
CA TYR A 320 -6.36 13.73 9.26
C TYR A 320 -5.52 13.60 7.97
N ASN A 321 -4.18 13.55 8.08
CA ASN A 321 -3.31 13.31 6.95
C ASN A 321 -3.43 11.88 6.46
N ASP A 322 -3.65 11.72 5.17
CA ASP A 322 -3.68 10.41 4.52
C ASP A 322 -2.24 9.98 4.18
N MET A 323 -1.67 9.13 5.00
CA MET A 323 -0.27 8.66 4.87
C MET A 323 -0.10 7.58 3.80
N ILE A 324 -1.19 6.99 3.27
CA ILE A 324 -1.11 6.10 2.10
C ILE A 324 -0.63 6.87 0.87
N LEU A 325 -1.06 8.12 0.72
CA LEU A 325 -0.77 8.96 -0.45
C LEU A 325 0.38 9.96 -0.24
N ARG A 326 0.98 10.00 0.96
CA ARG A 326 2.08 10.93 1.25
C ARG A 326 3.42 10.29 0.88
N PRO A 327 4.24 10.93 0.04
CA PRO A 327 5.60 10.49 -0.22
C PRO A 327 6.45 10.51 1.05
N ARG A 328 7.21 9.45 1.28
CA ARG A 328 8.14 9.28 2.40
C ARG A 328 9.36 8.50 1.94
N SER A 329 10.50 8.70 2.63
CA SER A 329 11.74 8.00 2.31
C SER A 329 11.57 6.48 2.35
N THR A 330 12.00 5.81 1.28
CA THR A 330 11.82 4.37 1.06
C THR A 330 12.64 3.49 2.01
N GLY A 331 13.75 4.01 2.56
CA GLY A 331 14.74 3.14 3.19
C GLY A 331 15.19 2.04 2.22
N SER A 332 15.15 0.79 2.70
CA SER A 332 15.62 -0.39 1.95
C SER A 332 14.53 -1.14 1.19
N ILE A 333 13.33 -0.60 1.07
CA ILE A 333 12.17 -1.35 0.53
C ILE A 333 12.27 -1.60 -0.98
N LEU A 334 13.10 -0.84 -1.71
CA LEU A 334 13.30 -1.00 -3.15
C LEU A 334 14.34 -2.08 -3.52
N LYS A 335 15.14 -2.59 -2.57
CA LYS A 335 16.20 -3.56 -2.85
C LYS A 335 15.74 -4.85 -3.55
N PRO A 336 14.60 -5.47 -3.17
CA PRO A 336 14.10 -6.64 -3.88
C PRO A 336 13.77 -6.35 -5.34
N LEU A 337 13.24 -5.17 -5.66
CA LEU A 337 12.92 -4.79 -7.03
C LEU A 337 14.20 -4.71 -7.88
N LEU A 338 15.24 -4.05 -7.38
CA LEU A 338 16.55 -4.02 -8.04
C LEU A 338 17.13 -5.42 -8.24
N TYR A 339 16.99 -6.30 -7.25
CA TYR A 339 17.46 -7.68 -7.34
C TYR A 339 16.70 -8.46 -8.42
N ALA A 340 15.38 -8.35 -8.50
CA ALA A 340 14.58 -9.01 -9.54
C ALA A 340 14.95 -8.51 -10.94
N MET A 341 15.12 -7.19 -11.12
CA MET A 341 15.52 -6.58 -12.38
C MET A 341 16.92 -6.98 -12.80
N ALA A 342 17.85 -7.12 -11.86
CA ALA A 342 19.21 -7.57 -12.15
C ALA A 342 19.27 -9.06 -12.56
N ILE A 343 18.41 -9.91 -12.00
CA ILE A 343 18.23 -11.30 -12.46
C ILE A 343 17.63 -11.31 -13.86
N GLU A 344 16.61 -10.49 -14.11
CA GLU A 344 15.94 -10.36 -15.41
C GLU A 344 16.91 -10.00 -16.52
N ASP A 345 17.86 -9.12 -16.22
CA ASP A 345 18.88 -8.69 -17.18
C ASP A 345 20.06 -9.67 -17.33
N GLY A 346 20.08 -10.77 -16.58
CA GLY A 346 21.20 -11.69 -16.57
C GLY A 346 22.50 -11.12 -15.98
N LEU A 347 22.40 -10.04 -15.18
CA LEU A 347 23.58 -9.49 -14.49
C LEU A 347 24.05 -10.41 -13.36
N ILE A 348 23.13 -11.05 -12.68
CA ILE A 348 23.40 -11.91 -11.54
C ILE A 348 22.62 -13.23 -11.60
N THR A 349 23.23 -14.30 -11.09
CA THR A 349 22.48 -15.48 -10.67
C THR A 349 21.91 -15.25 -9.27
N PRO A 350 20.80 -15.91 -8.88
CA PRO A 350 20.10 -15.62 -7.62
C PRO A 350 20.97 -15.76 -6.36
N ARG A 351 21.96 -16.66 -6.37
CA ARG A 351 22.80 -16.98 -5.22
C ARG A 351 24.27 -16.66 -5.39
N GLN A 352 24.64 -15.92 -6.45
CA GLN A 352 26.06 -15.61 -6.64
C GLN A 352 26.62 -14.79 -5.49
N LEU A 353 27.90 -15.05 -5.17
CA LEU A 353 28.64 -14.25 -4.19
C LEU A 353 28.88 -12.83 -4.73
N VAL A 354 28.61 -11.86 -3.87
CA VAL A 354 28.89 -10.44 -4.10
C VAL A 354 29.69 -9.87 -2.95
N ASN A 355 30.52 -8.88 -3.23
CA ASN A 355 31.39 -8.28 -2.24
C ASN A 355 30.60 -7.42 -1.25
N ASP A 356 30.85 -7.63 0.04
CA ASP A 356 30.37 -6.80 1.14
C ASP A 356 31.57 -6.35 2.01
N ILE A 357 32.28 -5.39 1.51
CA ILE A 357 33.44 -4.75 2.14
C ILE A 357 33.26 -3.24 2.18
N PRO A 358 33.94 -2.48 3.06
CA PRO A 358 33.87 -1.03 3.04
C PRO A 358 34.24 -0.45 1.66
N ILE A 359 33.39 0.43 1.14
CA ILE A 359 33.61 1.11 -0.13
C ILE A 359 33.45 2.61 0.01
N SER A 360 34.08 3.37 -0.87
CA SER A 360 33.87 4.81 -1.05
C SER A 360 33.76 5.13 -2.54
N ILE A 361 32.65 5.74 -2.93
CA ILE A 361 32.36 6.08 -4.34
C ILE A 361 32.08 7.59 -4.37
N ASN A 362 33.00 8.37 -4.95
CA ASN A 362 32.88 9.84 -5.03
C ASN A 362 32.52 10.50 -3.68
N GLY A 363 33.15 10.06 -2.59
CA GLY A 363 32.90 10.57 -1.24
C GLY A 363 31.69 9.96 -0.53
N PHE A 364 30.87 9.14 -1.23
CA PHE A 364 29.77 8.41 -0.61
C PHE A 364 30.27 7.06 -0.08
N SER A 365 30.17 6.83 1.23
CA SER A 365 30.62 5.62 1.91
C SER A 365 29.47 4.93 2.63
N PRO A 366 28.71 4.06 1.94
CA PRO A 366 27.58 3.34 2.56
C PRO A 366 28.06 2.38 3.64
N LYS A 367 27.29 2.29 4.74
CA LYS A 367 27.55 1.35 5.84
C LYS A 367 26.35 0.42 6.00
N ASN A 368 26.62 -0.84 6.33
CA ASN A 368 25.54 -1.76 6.74
C ASN A 368 24.95 -1.31 8.09
N TYR A 369 23.67 -1.59 8.32
CA TYR A 369 22.97 -1.14 9.51
C TYR A 369 23.62 -1.63 10.82
N ASN A 370 24.15 -2.85 10.82
CA ASN A 370 24.86 -3.46 11.94
C ASN A 370 26.36 -3.12 12.00
N HIS A 371 26.86 -2.27 11.11
CA HIS A 371 28.28 -1.92 10.95
C HIS A 371 29.22 -3.12 10.71
N GLN A 372 28.69 -4.27 10.26
CA GLN A 372 29.47 -5.47 9.95
C GLN A 372 29.59 -5.64 8.43
N HIS A 373 30.67 -6.27 8.00
CA HIS A 373 30.93 -6.65 6.62
C HIS A 373 31.24 -8.14 6.56
N TYR A 374 30.65 -8.82 5.59
CA TYR A 374 30.75 -10.27 5.41
C TYR A 374 31.86 -10.71 4.45
N GLY A 375 32.54 -9.75 3.81
CA GLY A 375 33.54 -9.98 2.77
C GLY A 375 32.89 -10.34 1.44
N ALA A 376 32.40 -11.55 1.29
CA ALA A 376 31.56 -11.99 0.17
C ALA A 376 30.37 -12.80 0.73
N ILE A 377 29.19 -12.57 0.16
CA ILE A 377 27.93 -13.16 0.64
C ILE A 377 27.01 -13.48 -0.55
N PRO A 378 26.22 -14.57 -0.53
CA PRO A 378 25.21 -14.83 -1.56
C PRO A 378 24.19 -13.71 -1.67
N PHE A 379 23.73 -13.38 -2.90
CA PHE A 379 22.86 -12.21 -3.10
C PHE A 379 21.48 -12.38 -2.49
N ASP A 380 20.91 -13.59 -2.46
CA ASP A 380 19.67 -13.86 -1.72
C ASP A 380 19.78 -13.46 -0.23
N LYS A 381 20.97 -13.66 0.38
CA LYS A 381 21.27 -13.23 1.74
C LYS A 381 21.47 -11.70 1.88
N VAL A 382 21.86 -11.02 0.80
CA VAL A 382 21.88 -9.53 0.78
C VAL A 382 20.47 -9.01 0.95
N ILE A 383 19.49 -9.60 0.27
CA ILE A 383 18.07 -9.21 0.36
C ILE A 383 17.50 -9.55 1.74
N SER A 384 17.71 -10.79 2.22
CA SER A 384 17.15 -11.23 3.50
C SER A 384 17.73 -10.47 4.70
N LYS A 385 19.03 -10.13 4.67
CA LYS A 385 19.72 -9.31 5.69
C LYS A 385 19.63 -7.80 5.42
N SER A 386 19.07 -7.40 4.27
CA SER A 386 18.93 -5.98 3.87
C SER A 386 20.26 -5.21 3.84
N LEU A 387 21.36 -5.84 3.37
CA LEU A 387 22.67 -5.21 3.34
C LEU A 387 22.72 -4.00 2.41
N ASN A 388 23.45 -2.97 2.81
CA ASN A 388 23.52 -1.70 2.09
C ASN A 388 24.61 -1.72 1.00
N VAL A 389 25.81 -2.12 1.37
CA VAL A 389 27.00 -2.04 0.48
C VAL A 389 26.82 -2.84 -0.79
N PRO A 390 26.43 -4.14 -0.76
CA PRO A 390 26.21 -4.90 -2.00
C PRO A 390 25.06 -4.35 -2.85
N SER A 391 24.01 -3.80 -2.20
CA SER A 391 22.90 -3.21 -2.94
C SER A 391 23.27 -1.92 -3.67
N VAL A 392 24.16 -1.10 -3.09
CA VAL A 392 24.71 0.09 -3.75
C VAL A 392 25.58 -0.31 -4.95
N ASN A 393 26.46 -1.33 -4.79
CA ASN A 393 27.26 -1.85 -5.90
C ASN A 393 26.37 -2.36 -7.03
N LEU A 394 25.31 -3.09 -6.71
CA LEU A 394 24.36 -3.57 -7.73
C LEU A 394 23.68 -2.42 -8.45
N LEU A 395 23.23 -1.37 -7.73
CA LEU A 395 22.62 -0.20 -8.39
C LEU A 395 23.58 0.53 -9.30
N GLN A 396 24.86 0.62 -8.92
CA GLN A 396 25.91 1.20 -9.76
C GLN A 396 26.10 0.38 -11.06
N GLU A 397 26.15 -0.95 -10.94
CA GLU A 397 26.29 -1.86 -12.09
C GLU A 397 25.04 -1.85 -12.96
N TYR A 398 23.84 -1.83 -12.37
CA TYR A 398 22.55 -1.80 -13.07
C TYR A 398 22.31 -0.49 -13.82
N ASN A 399 22.83 0.59 -13.35
CA ASN A 399 22.62 1.99 -13.77
C ASN A 399 21.36 2.63 -13.15
N ILE A 400 21.55 3.82 -12.60
CA ILE A 400 20.46 4.55 -11.86
C ILE A 400 19.36 5.02 -12.82
N ASP A 401 19.70 5.53 -14.02
CA ASP A 401 18.70 5.98 -15.00
C ASP A 401 17.79 4.84 -15.43
N ARG A 402 18.38 3.68 -15.69
CA ARG A 402 17.66 2.47 -16.04
C ARG A 402 16.72 2.05 -14.89
N PHE A 403 17.23 1.98 -13.67
CA PHE A 403 16.43 1.61 -12.51
C PHE A 403 15.24 2.56 -12.32
N LEU A 404 15.41 3.87 -12.50
CA LEU A 404 14.33 4.85 -12.45
C LEU A 404 13.28 4.64 -13.55
N LEU A 405 13.71 4.28 -14.77
CA LEU A 405 12.78 3.95 -15.86
C LEU A 405 11.96 2.70 -15.56
N ASP A 406 12.59 1.67 -15.01
CA ASP A 406 11.93 0.43 -14.65
C ASP A 406 10.97 0.62 -13.47
N LEU A 407 11.34 1.43 -12.46
CA LEU A 407 10.42 1.82 -11.39
C LEU A 407 9.19 2.58 -11.95
N LYS A 408 9.38 3.49 -12.90
CA LYS A 408 8.26 4.16 -13.58
C LYS A 408 7.37 3.18 -14.32
N SER A 409 7.96 2.18 -14.97
CA SER A 409 7.23 1.11 -15.66
C SER A 409 6.44 0.22 -14.68
N LEU A 410 6.90 0.08 -13.42
CA LEU A 410 6.18 -0.56 -12.32
C LEU A 410 5.10 0.34 -11.67
N GLY A 411 4.87 1.55 -12.21
CA GLY A 411 3.81 2.45 -11.75
C GLY A 411 4.23 3.46 -10.68
N PHE A 412 5.53 3.60 -10.38
CA PHE A 412 6.00 4.66 -9.49
C PHE A 412 5.98 6.00 -10.21
N THR A 413 5.17 6.93 -9.74
CA THR A 413 5.07 8.31 -10.25
C THR A 413 5.83 9.31 -9.37
N SER A 414 6.22 8.91 -8.17
CA SER A 414 6.90 9.76 -7.19
C SER A 414 8.37 10.07 -7.55
N PHE A 415 8.99 9.29 -8.47
CA PHE A 415 10.36 9.54 -8.93
C PHE A 415 10.36 10.45 -10.17
N ASP A 416 10.26 11.76 -9.97
CA ASP A 416 10.14 12.78 -11.02
C ASP A 416 11.47 13.52 -11.31
N ASN A 417 12.50 13.37 -10.49
CA ASN A 417 13.81 13.95 -10.67
C ASN A 417 14.77 13.07 -11.50
N SER A 418 15.91 13.63 -11.90
CA SER A 418 16.96 12.92 -12.66
C SER A 418 17.74 11.94 -11.79
N ALA A 419 18.48 11.03 -12.44
CA ALA A 419 19.38 10.09 -11.78
C ALA A 419 20.47 10.80 -10.94
N ASP A 420 20.99 11.92 -11.44
CA ASP A 420 22.00 12.71 -10.73
C ASP A 420 21.46 13.30 -9.39
N TYR A 421 20.17 13.61 -9.33
CA TYR A 421 19.54 14.10 -8.10
C TYR A 421 19.49 13.02 -7.03
N TYR A 422 19.10 11.80 -7.40
CA TYR A 422 18.96 10.71 -6.44
C TYR A 422 20.30 10.04 -6.11
N GLY A 423 21.14 9.86 -7.10
CA GLY A 423 22.42 9.16 -6.97
C GLY A 423 22.29 7.74 -6.41
N LEU A 424 23.39 7.15 -5.99
CA LEU A 424 23.43 5.83 -5.37
C LEU A 424 22.65 5.73 -4.03
N PRO A 425 22.49 6.81 -3.23
CA PRO A 425 21.64 6.79 -2.05
C PRO A 425 20.18 6.39 -2.32
N LEU A 426 19.68 6.45 -3.56
CA LEU A 426 18.33 6.03 -3.96
C LEU A 426 17.93 4.68 -3.33
N ILE A 427 18.81 3.67 -3.43
CA ILE A 427 18.52 2.30 -2.95
C ILE A 427 18.53 2.19 -1.41
N LEU A 428 18.96 3.22 -0.71
CA LEU A 428 19.03 3.30 0.74
C LEU A 428 18.00 4.27 1.34
N GLY A 429 17.13 4.85 0.51
CA GLY A 429 16.09 5.79 0.93
C GLY A 429 16.35 7.24 0.54
N GLY A 430 17.25 7.49 -0.42
CA GLY A 430 17.47 8.81 -1.03
C GLY A 430 16.33 9.29 -1.92
N GLY A 431 15.29 8.50 -2.10
CA GLY A 431 14.07 8.84 -2.81
C GLY A 431 12.83 8.64 -1.94
N GLU A 432 11.73 9.28 -2.30
CA GLU A 432 10.45 9.19 -1.61
C GLU A 432 9.41 8.51 -2.50
N VAL A 433 8.56 7.66 -1.88
CA VAL A 433 7.40 7.04 -2.52
C VAL A 433 6.22 7.06 -1.56
N ASN A 434 5.03 6.89 -2.08
CA ASN A 434 3.85 6.70 -1.26
C ASN A 434 3.53 5.19 -1.09
N LEU A 435 2.78 4.86 -0.05
CA LEU A 435 2.44 3.48 0.29
C LEU A 435 1.57 2.82 -0.79
N TRP A 436 0.73 3.61 -1.49
CA TRP A 436 -0.10 3.14 -2.59
C TRP A 436 0.75 2.56 -3.73
N GLU A 437 1.67 3.37 -4.30
CA GLU A 437 2.54 2.95 -5.41
C GLU A 437 3.37 1.73 -5.04
N LEU A 438 3.93 1.74 -3.83
CA LEU A 438 4.76 0.65 -3.35
C LEU A 438 3.97 -0.67 -3.25
N THR A 439 2.78 -0.63 -2.61
CA THR A 439 1.97 -1.84 -2.45
C THR A 439 1.41 -2.33 -3.78
N GLN A 440 1.03 -1.41 -4.67
CA GLN A 440 0.59 -1.72 -6.03
C GLN A 440 1.67 -2.46 -6.83
N ALA A 441 2.92 -1.98 -6.79
CA ALA A 441 4.01 -2.61 -7.52
C ALA A 441 4.23 -4.07 -7.07
N TYR A 442 4.27 -4.32 -5.77
CA TYR A 442 4.42 -5.69 -5.25
C TYR A 442 3.20 -6.57 -5.52
N SER A 443 1.98 -6.01 -5.45
CA SER A 443 0.75 -6.73 -5.82
C SER A 443 0.72 -7.09 -7.30
N TYR A 444 1.16 -6.19 -8.17
CA TYR A 444 1.29 -6.47 -9.60
C TYR A 444 2.26 -7.63 -9.88
N LEU A 445 3.43 -7.65 -9.22
CA LEU A 445 4.39 -8.73 -9.38
C LEU A 445 3.82 -10.07 -8.90
N ALA A 446 3.01 -10.06 -7.82
CA ALA A 446 2.29 -11.25 -7.39
C ALA A 446 1.25 -11.71 -8.43
N ASP A 447 0.48 -10.78 -9.05
CA ASP A 447 -0.46 -11.12 -10.13
C ASP A 447 0.25 -11.67 -11.38
N VAL A 448 1.43 -11.13 -11.72
CA VAL A 448 2.25 -11.66 -12.83
C VAL A 448 2.61 -13.11 -12.58
N LEU A 449 3.17 -13.44 -11.40
CA LEU A 449 3.57 -14.81 -11.06
C LEU A 449 2.35 -15.75 -10.99
N ASN A 450 1.26 -15.33 -10.35
CA ASN A 450 0.02 -16.09 -10.27
C ASN A 450 -0.61 -16.33 -11.66
N THR A 451 -0.63 -15.29 -12.50
CA THR A 451 -1.19 -15.40 -13.86
C THR A 451 -0.37 -16.37 -14.67
N TYR A 452 0.97 -16.29 -14.62
CA TYR A 452 1.85 -17.19 -15.35
C TYR A 452 1.63 -18.66 -14.96
N THR A 453 1.59 -18.95 -13.66
CA THR A 453 1.41 -20.32 -13.16
C THR A 453 0.00 -20.89 -13.41
N ASN A 454 -1.05 -20.05 -13.39
CA ASN A 454 -2.44 -20.48 -13.56
C ASN A 454 -2.93 -20.46 -15.01
N GLU A 455 -2.31 -19.71 -15.93
CA GLU A 455 -2.78 -19.49 -17.31
C GLU A 455 -1.85 -20.13 -18.35
N ASN A 456 -1.41 -21.35 -18.10
CA ASN A 456 -0.58 -22.15 -19.02
C ASN A 456 0.70 -21.40 -19.48
N SER A 457 1.48 -20.90 -18.54
CA SER A 457 2.76 -20.25 -18.77
C SER A 457 2.66 -19.03 -19.69
N ARG A 458 1.65 -18.20 -19.46
CA ARG A 458 1.43 -16.96 -20.21
C ARG A 458 1.34 -15.75 -19.30
N TYR A 459 1.78 -14.62 -19.82
CA TYR A 459 1.71 -13.31 -19.18
C TYR A 459 0.48 -12.53 -19.62
N ASN A 460 -0.05 -11.67 -18.76
CA ASN A 460 -1.00 -10.67 -19.17
C ASN A 460 -0.26 -9.54 -19.91
N ARG A 461 -0.66 -9.25 -21.15
CA ARG A 461 -0.01 -8.24 -22.01
C ARG A 461 -0.19 -6.80 -21.50
N TYR A 462 -1.21 -6.56 -20.70
CA TYR A 462 -1.41 -5.24 -20.10
C TYR A 462 -0.42 -5.06 -18.93
N GLY A 463 0.27 -3.91 -18.91
CA GLY A 463 1.20 -3.53 -17.84
C GLY A 463 0.51 -3.37 -16.48
N VAL A 464 1.17 -2.64 -15.58
CA VAL A 464 0.66 -2.43 -14.21
C VAL A 464 -0.78 -1.94 -14.24
N PRO A 465 -1.77 -2.67 -13.68
CA PRO A 465 -3.15 -2.25 -13.66
C PRO A 465 -3.30 -0.99 -12.80
N ILE A 466 -4.22 -0.11 -13.17
CA ILE A 466 -4.58 1.00 -12.30
C ILE A 466 -5.35 0.41 -11.12
N LEU A 467 -4.69 0.38 -9.97
CA LEU A 467 -5.31 -0.05 -8.72
C LEU A 467 -6.53 0.84 -8.42
N SER A 468 -7.68 0.23 -8.16
CA SER A 468 -8.90 0.97 -7.89
C SER A 468 -9.50 0.57 -6.55
N VAL A 469 -9.97 1.55 -5.81
CA VAL A 469 -10.87 1.35 -4.65
C VAL A 469 -12.34 1.38 -5.07
N LEU A 470 -12.65 1.79 -6.29
CA LEU A 470 -14.03 1.82 -6.81
C LEU A 470 -14.33 0.53 -7.56
N GLN A 471 -15.53 0.00 -7.39
CA GLN A 471 -16.00 -1.11 -8.20
C GLN A 471 -16.03 -0.69 -9.66
N GLN A 472 -15.35 -1.46 -10.52
CA GLN A 472 -15.35 -1.22 -11.95
C GLN A 472 -16.50 -2.01 -12.60
N SER A 473 -17.27 -1.34 -13.42
CA SER A 473 -18.40 -1.94 -14.15
C SER A 473 -17.96 -2.87 -15.31
N LYS A 474 -16.69 -2.86 -15.69
CA LYS A 474 -16.14 -3.71 -16.76
C LYS A 474 -14.86 -4.40 -16.29
N GLN A 475 -14.84 -5.73 -16.33
CA GLN A 475 -13.61 -6.49 -16.28
C GLN A 475 -12.76 -6.15 -17.52
N ILE A 476 -11.52 -5.72 -17.30
CA ILE A 476 -10.54 -5.55 -18.38
C ILE A 476 -10.27 -6.95 -18.93
N LYS A 477 -10.55 -7.19 -20.21
CA LYS A 477 -10.17 -8.45 -20.86
C LYS A 477 -8.67 -8.60 -20.78
N LYS A 478 -8.20 -9.69 -20.18
CA LYS A 478 -6.78 -10.06 -20.19
C LYS A 478 -6.41 -10.49 -21.61
N GLU A 479 -5.40 -9.89 -22.19
CA GLU A 479 -4.78 -10.33 -23.44
C GLU A 479 -3.50 -11.07 -23.09
N MET A 480 -3.41 -12.35 -23.45
CA MET A 480 -2.31 -13.21 -23.02
C MET A 480 -1.13 -13.14 -24.01
N SER A 481 0.09 -13.11 -23.48
CA SER A 481 1.37 -13.06 -24.21
C SER A 481 2.31 -14.16 -23.69
N PHE A 482 3.29 -14.56 -24.53
CA PHE A 482 4.39 -15.41 -24.08
C PHE A 482 5.54 -14.60 -23.48
N GLU A 483 5.61 -13.32 -23.78
CA GLU A 483 6.65 -12.42 -23.31
C GLU A 483 6.19 -11.63 -22.09
N PRO A 484 7.04 -11.45 -21.07
CA PRO A 484 6.75 -10.59 -19.93
C PRO A 484 6.70 -9.11 -20.35
N ASN A 485 5.99 -8.28 -19.59
CA ASN A 485 5.98 -6.83 -19.85
C ASN A 485 7.26 -6.15 -19.36
N LEU A 486 7.79 -6.57 -18.22
CA LEU A 486 8.97 -5.95 -17.61
C LEU A 486 9.84 -6.97 -16.87
N ILE A 487 9.27 -7.82 -16.04
CA ILE A 487 9.97 -8.80 -15.20
C ILE A 487 9.29 -10.15 -15.39
N SER A 488 10.07 -11.19 -15.67
CA SER A 488 9.60 -12.56 -15.85
C SER A 488 9.16 -13.22 -14.54
N ALA A 489 8.32 -14.24 -14.64
CA ALA A 489 7.82 -14.99 -13.49
C ALA A 489 8.98 -15.65 -12.70
N SER A 490 10.02 -16.10 -13.39
CA SER A 490 11.21 -16.69 -12.76
C SER A 490 11.99 -15.67 -11.90
N SER A 491 12.20 -14.47 -12.41
CA SER A 491 12.89 -13.38 -11.69
C SER A 491 12.09 -12.93 -10.47
N ILE A 492 10.76 -12.81 -10.61
CA ILE A 492 9.83 -12.51 -9.50
C ILE A 492 9.85 -13.61 -8.45
N TRP A 493 9.84 -14.88 -8.86
CA TRP A 493 9.85 -16.02 -7.94
C TRP A 493 11.14 -16.03 -7.10
N HIS A 494 12.33 -15.81 -7.72
CA HIS A 494 13.58 -15.70 -6.98
C HIS A 494 13.59 -14.52 -6.00
N MET A 495 13.02 -13.38 -6.39
CA MET A 495 12.85 -12.24 -5.49
C MET A 495 11.99 -12.61 -4.27
N PHE A 496 10.82 -13.20 -4.48
CA PHE A 496 9.95 -13.61 -3.38
C PHE A 496 10.60 -14.69 -2.53
N LYS A 497 11.33 -15.66 -3.12
CA LYS A 497 12.10 -16.66 -2.39
C LYS A 497 13.12 -16.02 -1.44
N ALA A 498 13.87 -15.01 -1.89
CA ALA A 498 14.79 -14.27 -1.03
C ALA A 498 14.07 -13.46 0.07
N MET A 499 12.88 -12.90 -0.22
CA MET A 499 12.05 -12.19 0.74
C MET A 499 11.43 -13.09 1.80
N LEU A 500 11.19 -14.37 1.51
CA LEU A 500 10.70 -15.34 2.48
C LEU A 500 11.69 -15.58 3.63
N GLU A 501 13.00 -15.44 3.36
CA GLU A 501 14.09 -15.65 4.31
C GLU A 501 14.41 -14.43 5.18
N VAL A 502 13.68 -13.32 5.03
CA VAL A 502 13.83 -12.16 5.91
C VAL A 502 13.44 -12.53 7.33
N GLU A 503 14.31 -12.22 8.28
CA GLU A 503 14.07 -12.51 9.70
C GLU A 503 12.78 -11.84 10.18
N ARG A 504 11.88 -12.66 10.75
CA ARG A 504 10.60 -12.20 11.28
C ARG A 504 10.77 -11.55 12.66
N PRO A 505 9.80 -10.76 13.14
CA PRO A 505 9.77 -10.31 14.52
C PRO A 505 9.97 -11.47 15.51
N SER A 506 10.53 -11.19 16.69
CA SER A 506 10.96 -12.22 17.65
C SER A 506 9.87 -13.23 18.03
N GLU A 507 8.62 -12.77 18.03
CA GLU A 507 7.44 -13.59 18.32
C GLU A 507 7.22 -14.69 17.27
N ASP A 508 7.57 -14.42 16.01
CA ASP A 508 7.42 -15.34 14.87
C ASP A 508 8.75 -15.97 14.40
N GLY A 509 9.83 -15.80 15.15
CA GLY A 509 11.19 -16.18 14.74
C GLY A 509 11.42 -17.69 14.53
N GLN A 510 10.48 -18.54 14.91
CA GLN A 510 10.55 -20.00 14.70
C GLN A 510 9.48 -20.53 13.74
N TRP A 511 8.91 -19.66 12.91
CA TRP A 511 7.81 -19.99 11.99
C TRP A 511 8.09 -21.21 11.10
N GLU A 512 9.33 -21.42 10.68
CA GLU A 512 9.75 -22.54 9.80
C GLU A 512 9.51 -23.93 10.44
N LYS A 513 9.43 -23.99 11.78
CA LYS A 513 9.22 -25.23 12.51
C LYS A 513 7.75 -25.70 12.54
N PHE A 514 6.83 -24.87 12.09
CA PHE A 514 5.40 -25.15 12.14
C PHE A 514 4.81 -25.23 10.72
N SER A 515 4.24 -26.39 10.37
CA SER A 515 3.61 -26.59 9.06
C SER A 515 2.39 -25.70 8.81
N SER A 516 1.76 -25.19 9.87
CA SER A 516 0.63 -24.24 9.81
C SER A 516 1.05 -22.78 9.62
N SER A 517 2.34 -22.47 9.63
CA SER A 517 2.82 -21.11 9.48
C SER A 517 2.62 -20.60 8.05
N LYS A 518 2.05 -19.41 7.95
CA LYS A 518 1.84 -18.72 6.66
C LYS A 518 3.18 -18.37 6.03
N LYS A 519 3.34 -18.67 4.74
CA LYS A 519 4.52 -18.29 3.96
C LYS A 519 4.34 -16.86 3.45
N ILE A 520 4.85 -15.89 4.18
CA ILE A 520 4.76 -14.47 3.85
C ILE A 520 6.12 -14.01 3.34
N HIS A 521 6.16 -13.61 2.08
CA HIS A 521 7.33 -13.01 1.42
C HIS A 521 7.34 -11.52 1.76
N TRP A 522 8.29 -11.06 2.57
CA TRP A 522 8.19 -9.73 3.12
C TRP A 522 9.50 -8.95 3.10
N LYS A 523 9.40 -7.63 3.14
CA LYS A 523 10.55 -6.74 3.19
C LYS A 523 10.27 -5.52 4.04
N THR A 524 11.30 -5.08 4.74
CA THR A 524 11.27 -3.88 5.57
C THR A 524 12.07 -2.75 4.94
N GLY A 525 11.67 -1.53 5.26
CA GLY A 525 12.42 -0.31 5.06
C GLY A 525 12.47 0.49 6.36
N THR A 526 13.59 1.16 6.60
CA THR A 526 13.74 2.13 7.69
C THR A 526 14.49 3.33 7.11
N SER A 527 13.89 4.52 7.19
CA SER A 527 14.52 5.74 6.68
C SER A 527 15.63 6.22 7.61
N TYR A 528 16.52 7.04 7.06
CA TYR A 528 17.58 7.69 7.86
C TYR A 528 16.97 8.55 8.97
N GLY A 529 17.52 8.42 10.17
CA GLY A 529 17.00 9.10 11.36
C GLY A 529 15.74 8.47 11.95
N ASN A 530 15.37 7.24 11.53
CA ASN A 530 14.23 6.49 12.06
C ASN A 530 12.91 7.30 12.01
N ARG A 531 12.61 7.91 10.88
CA ARG A 531 11.40 8.71 10.65
C ARG A 531 10.26 7.88 10.07
N ASP A 532 10.61 6.90 9.22
CA ASP A 532 9.67 6.05 8.50
C ASP A 532 10.06 4.59 8.65
N ALA A 533 9.12 3.77 9.06
CA ALA A 533 9.23 2.32 9.06
C ALA A 533 8.23 1.73 8.08
N TRP A 534 8.73 0.94 7.15
CA TRP A 534 7.95 0.27 6.12
C TRP A 534 7.94 -1.22 6.31
N SER A 535 6.85 -1.84 5.90
CA SER A 535 6.78 -3.27 5.72
C SER A 535 5.84 -3.59 4.56
N ILE A 536 6.32 -4.39 3.60
CA ILE A 536 5.50 -4.98 2.55
C ILE A 536 5.54 -6.48 2.73
N GLY A 537 4.38 -7.11 2.76
CA GLY A 537 4.22 -8.56 2.77
C GLY A 537 3.40 -9.01 1.56
N VAL A 538 3.78 -10.12 0.98
CA VAL A 538 3.18 -10.67 -0.22
C VAL A 538 2.93 -12.16 -0.05
N THR A 539 1.75 -12.59 -0.43
CA THR A 539 1.33 -14.00 -0.59
C THR A 539 0.65 -14.14 -1.95
N PRO A 540 0.34 -15.33 -2.45
CA PRO A 540 -0.43 -15.44 -3.70
C PRO A 540 -1.75 -14.69 -3.66
N GLN A 541 -2.45 -14.68 -2.51
CA GLN A 541 -3.77 -14.05 -2.39
C GLN A 541 -3.71 -12.54 -2.09
N TYR A 542 -2.80 -12.11 -1.21
CA TYR A 542 -2.83 -10.76 -0.65
C TYR A 542 -1.46 -10.08 -0.66
N THR A 543 -1.49 -8.79 -0.94
CA THR A 543 -0.36 -7.88 -0.65
C THR A 543 -0.79 -6.87 0.40
N VAL A 544 -0.01 -6.78 1.47
CA VAL A 544 -0.24 -5.86 2.59
C VAL A 544 0.90 -4.87 2.65
N GLY A 545 0.56 -3.58 2.56
CA GLY A 545 1.50 -2.48 2.75
C GLY A 545 1.26 -1.79 4.09
N VAL A 546 2.33 -1.55 4.83
CA VAL A 546 2.31 -0.90 6.14
C VAL A 546 3.37 0.19 6.21
N TRP A 547 2.96 1.36 6.69
CA TRP A 547 3.84 2.44 7.10
C TRP A 547 3.56 2.80 8.56
N VAL A 548 4.63 3.03 9.36
CA VAL A 548 4.56 3.49 10.75
C VAL A 548 5.57 4.60 10.95
N GLY A 549 5.15 5.69 11.59
CA GLY A 549 5.99 6.86 11.82
C GLY A 549 5.25 7.99 12.49
N ASN A 550 5.73 9.21 12.28
CA ASN A 550 5.02 10.43 12.69
C ASN A 550 4.72 11.29 11.46
N SER A 551 3.48 11.80 11.36
CA SER A 551 3.02 12.62 10.22
C SER A 551 3.86 13.89 10.02
N ASP A 552 4.37 14.47 11.10
CA ASP A 552 5.27 15.63 11.10
C ASP A 552 6.72 15.30 10.71
N GLY A 553 7.07 14.00 10.59
CA GLY A 553 8.41 13.52 10.23
C GLY A 553 9.38 13.46 11.41
N GLU A 554 8.91 13.58 12.67
CA GLU A 554 9.77 13.38 13.84
C GLU A 554 10.23 11.92 13.93
N GLY A 555 11.55 11.71 14.01
CA GLY A 555 12.15 10.39 14.14
C GLY A 555 12.13 9.89 15.58
N GLN A 556 11.92 8.58 15.78
CA GLN A 556 11.99 7.92 17.07
C GLN A 556 12.82 6.63 16.98
N LYS A 557 13.64 6.34 17.98
CA LYS A 557 14.55 5.18 17.98
C LYS A 557 13.87 3.82 17.75
N ASP A 558 12.60 3.71 18.05
CA ASP A 558 11.81 2.48 17.89
C ASP A 558 11.05 2.43 16.55
N ILE A 559 11.12 3.47 15.70
CA ILE A 559 10.61 3.45 14.33
C ILE A 559 11.61 2.64 13.48
N ILE A 560 11.49 1.32 13.56
CA ILE A 560 12.32 0.35 12.85
C ILE A 560 11.40 -0.61 12.12
N GLY A 561 11.67 -0.87 10.83
CA GLY A 561 10.81 -1.68 9.97
C GLY A 561 10.36 -3.00 10.60
N VAL A 562 11.28 -3.80 11.16
CA VAL A 562 10.94 -5.10 11.79
C VAL A 562 10.09 -4.93 13.06
N LYS A 563 10.43 -3.96 13.93
CA LYS A 563 9.84 -3.83 15.27
C LYS A 563 8.46 -3.16 15.27
N SER A 564 8.25 -2.18 14.38
CA SER A 564 7.02 -1.40 14.33
C SER A 564 6.12 -1.83 13.16
N ALA A 565 6.54 -1.60 11.92
CA ALA A 565 5.73 -1.93 10.75
C ALA A 565 5.61 -3.45 10.51
N GLY A 566 6.69 -4.22 10.75
CA GLY A 566 6.68 -5.67 10.58
C GLY A 566 5.72 -6.37 11.52
N ARG A 567 5.72 -6.01 12.81
CA ARG A 567 4.78 -6.59 13.78
C ARG A 567 3.33 -6.34 13.36
N LEU A 568 2.99 -5.10 13.00
CA LEU A 568 1.67 -4.74 12.52
C LEU A 568 1.29 -5.55 11.26
N LEU A 569 2.23 -5.77 10.34
CA LEU A 569 2.03 -6.56 9.13
C LEU A 569 1.64 -8.01 9.46
N PHE A 570 2.37 -8.68 10.35
CA PHE A 570 2.12 -10.09 10.70
C PHE A 570 0.79 -10.25 11.44
N ASP A 571 0.43 -9.32 12.33
CA ASP A 571 -0.87 -9.33 13.01
C ASP A 571 -2.03 -9.17 12.01
N ILE A 572 -1.87 -8.35 10.95
CA ILE A 572 -2.84 -8.25 9.86
C ILE A 572 -2.93 -9.57 9.09
N TYR A 573 -1.81 -10.22 8.78
CA TYR A 573 -1.85 -11.51 8.12
C TYR A 573 -2.52 -12.61 8.95
N ASN A 574 -2.55 -12.49 10.27
CA ASN A 574 -3.24 -13.45 11.13
C ASN A 574 -4.76 -13.47 10.92
N VAL A 575 -5.36 -12.34 10.54
CA VAL A 575 -6.81 -12.23 10.26
C VAL A 575 -7.17 -12.48 8.78
N LEU A 576 -6.18 -12.49 7.87
CA LEU A 576 -6.39 -12.82 6.47
C LEU A 576 -6.37 -14.34 6.24
N ASP A 577 -7.24 -14.83 5.37
CA ASP A 577 -7.27 -16.24 4.98
C ASP A 577 -6.18 -16.54 3.93
N VAL A 578 -4.99 -16.89 4.41
CA VAL A 578 -3.83 -17.25 3.59
C VAL A 578 -3.61 -18.76 3.64
N ASN A 579 -3.83 -19.42 2.52
CA ASN A 579 -3.74 -20.88 2.38
C ASN A 579 -2.97 -21.33 1.12
N GLU A 580 -2.53 -20.42 0.27
CA GLU A 580 -1.77 -20.71 -0.95
C GLU A 580 -0.29 -20.34 -0.79
N VAL A 581 0.55 -20.95 -1.62
CA VAL A 581 1.98 -20.65 -1.76
C VAL A 581 2.30 -20.39 -3.22
N PHE A 582 3.30 -19.54 -3.50
CA PHE A 582 3.75 -19.35 -4.87
C PHE A 582 4.38 -20.62 -5.42
N GLU A 583 3.88 -21.06 -6.56
CA GLU A 583 4.46 -22.16 -7.30
C GLU A 583 5.68 -21.71 -8.12
N MET A 584 6.62 -22.63 -8.32
CA MET A 584 7.83 -22.37 -9.11
C MET A 584 7.48 -22.37 -10.61
N PRO A 585 7.79 -21.32 -11.35
CA PRO A 585 7.45 -21.19 -12.77
C PRO A 585 8.49 -21.93 -13.65
N TYR A 586 8.51 -23.27 -13.61
CA TYR A 586 9.49 -24.11 -14.29
C TYR A 586 9.64 -23.80 -15.79
N ASP A 587 8.55 -23.49 -16.48
CA ASP A 587 8.58 -23.21 -17.92
C ASP A 587 9.30 -21.89 -18.28
N ASP A 588 9.54 -21.04 -17.27
CA ASP A 588 10.27 -19.76 -17.40
C ASP A 588 11.69 -19.85 -16.83
N MET A 589 12.16 -21.06 -16.55
CA MET A 589 13.46 -21.32 -15.93
C MET A 589 14.26 -22.32 -16.75
N THR A 590 15.57 -22.23 -16.60
CA THR A 590 16.51 -23.21 -17.19
C THR A 590 17.32 -23.85 -16.09
N GLU A 591 17.49 -25.16 -16.18
CA GLU A 591 18.37 -25.93 -15.31
C GLU A 591 19.83 -25.72 -15.76
N VAL A 592 20.67 -25.26 -14.84
CA VAL A 592 22.08 -24.98 -15.09
C VAL A 592 22.97 -25.55 -13.99
N SER A 593 24.25 -25.79 -14.33
CA SER A 593 25.25 -26.16 -13.33
C SER A 593 25.76 -24.93 -12.60
N ILE A 594 25.59 -24.93 -11.28
CA ILE A 594 26.01 -23.85 -10.38
C ILE A 594 27.21 -24.27 -9.56
N CYS A 595 28.19 -23.41 -9.41
CA CYS A 595 29.30 -23.59 -8.49
C CYS A 595 28.83 -23.58 -7.03
N MET A 596 29.08 -24.65 -6.28
CA MET A 596 28.65 -24.82 -4.90
C MET A 596 29.18 -23.71 -3.99
N ALA A 597 30.43 -23.28 -4.18
CA ALA A 597 31.09 -22.29 -3.32
C ALA A 597 30.69 -20.84 -3.63
N SER A 598 30.43 -20.51 -4.91
CA SER A 598 30.23 -19.11 -5.32
C SER A 598 28.82 -18.77 -5.78
N GLY A 599 27.99 -19.77 -6.05
CA GLY A 599 26.64 -19.53 -6.60
C GLY A 599 26.58 -18.96 -8.02
N HIS A 600 27.72 -18.81 -8.71
CA HIS A 600 27.81 -18.45 -10.13
C HIS A 600 27.57 -19.66 -11.01
N LEU A 601 27.37 -19.45 -12.32
CA LEU A 601 27.43 -20.51 -13.30
C LEU A 601 28.79 -21.23 -13.16
N ALA A 602 28.75 -22.56 -13.18
CA ALA A 602 29.96 -23.34 -12.98
C ALA A 602 30.92 -23.19 -14.20
N SER A 603 32.21 -22.90 -13.91
CA SER A 603 33.29 -22.98 -14.89
C SER A 603 33.89 -24.39 -14.87
N ASP A 604 34.73 -24.70 -15.88
CA ASP A 604 35.46 -25.97 -15.97
C ASP A 604 36.41 -26.19 -14.78
N HIS A 605 36.70 -25.15 -14.02
CA HIS A 605 37.55 -25.17 -12.82
C HIS A 605 36.79 -25.40 -11.51
N CYS A 606 35.44 -25.43 -11.53
CA CYS A 606 34.66 -25.66 -10.31
C CYS A 606 34.73 -27.11 -9.89
N ILE A 607 35.22 -27.36 -8.66
CA ILE A 607 35.37 -28.69 -8.08
C ILE A 607 34.05 -29.32 -7.72
N GLU A 608 33.17 -28.54 -7.08
CA GLU A 608 31.85 -28.99 -6.66
C GLU A 608 30.77 -28.14 -7.31
N THR A 609 29.82 -28.80 -7.96
CA THR A 609 28.70 -28.17 -8.64
C THR A 609 27.38 -28.84 -8.26
N TYR A 610 26.27 -28.12 -8.40
CA TYR A 610 24.93 -28.68 -8.29
C TYR A 610 24.04 -28.10 -9.39
N GLN A 611 22.98 -28.83 -9.71
CA GLN A 611 21.97 -28.36 -10.66
C GLN A 611 20.96 -27.46 -9.92
N ASP A 612 20.65 -26.30 -10.48
CA ASP A 612 19.64 -25.40 -9.98
C ASP A 612 18.90 -24.75 -11.15
N PHE A 613 17.69 -24.30 -10.86
CA PHE A 613 16.85 -23.56 -11.81
C PHE A 613 17.08 -22.07 -11.66
N VAL A 614 17.46 -21.43 -12.75
CA VAL A 614 17.65 -19.97 -12.81
C VAL A 614 16.72 -19.36 -13.87
N SER A 615 16.51 -18.04 -13.83
CA SER A 615 15.81 -17.34 -14.91
C SER A 615 16.52 -17.60 -16.26
N ASN A 616 15.73 -17.69 -17.33
CA ASN A 616 16.27 -17.95 -18.69
C ASN A 616 17.38 -16.96 -19.07
N ASN A 617 17.26 -15.69 -18.67
CA ASN A 617 18.28 -14.67 -18.96
C ASN A 617 19.55 -14.84 -18.10
N SER A 618 19.46 -15.50 -16.95
CA SER A 618 20.64 -15.79 -16.10
C SER A 618 21.63 -16.77 -16.71
N GLN A 619 21.32 -17.43 -17.82
CA GLN A 619 22.27 -18.26 -18.57
C GLN A 619 23.41 -17.45 -19.17
N GLU A 620 23.23 -16.16 -19.42
CA GLU A 620 24.22 -15.25 -19.96
C GLU A 620 25.13 -14.63 -18.89
N THR A 621 24.87 -14.95 -17.59
CA THR A 621 25.66 -14.47 -16.45
C THR A 621 27.09 -15.01 -16.52
N ARG A 622 28.02 -14.30 -15.91
CA ARG A 622 29.45 -14.70 -15.91
C ARG A 622 29.65 -16.03 -15.18
N PHE A 623 30.52 -16.86 -15.75
CA PHE A 623 30.97 -18.08 -15.06
C PHE A 623 31.77 -17.74 -13.79
N CYS A 624 31.90 -18.74 -12.92
CA CYS A 624 32.58 -18.60 -11.64
C CYS A 624 33.98 -18.00 -11.80
N PRO A 625 34.24 -16.80 -11.25
CA PRO A 625 35.55 -16.17 -11.32
C PRO A 625 36.48 -16.56 -10.17
N TYR A 626 35.96 -17.31 -9.19
CA TYR A 626 36.66 -17.61 -7.95
C TYR A 626 37.50 -18.88 -8.01
N HIS A 627 37.15 -19.86 -8.86
CA HIS A 627 37.94 -21.04 -9.03
C HIS A 627 38.98 -20.80 -10.12
N VAL A 628 40.24 -20.82 -9.72
CA VAL A 628 41.37 -20.64 -10.61
C VAL A 628 42.22 -21.93 -10.69
N PRO A 629 42.72 -22.34 -11.88
CA PRO A 629 43.62 -23.47 -11.98
C PRO A 629 44.94 -23.13 -11.30
N VAL A 630 45.47 -24.05 -10.53
CA VAL A 630 46.74 -23.91 -9.84
C VAL A 630 47.57 -25.20 -9.90
N PHE A 631 48.87 -25.06 -9.91
CA PHE A 631 49.81 -26.16 -9.79
C PHE A 631 50.37 -26.20 -8.37
N LEU A 632 50.25 -27.34 -7.74
CA LEU A 632 50.81 -27.56 -6.38
C LEU A 632 51.92 -28.60 -6.47
N ASN A 633 53.00 -28.39 -5.70
CA ASN A 633 53.97 -29.41 -5.49
C ASN A 633 53.41 -30.50 -4.57
N ASN A 634 53.40 -31.74 -5.04
CA ASN A 634 52.80 -32.91 -4.33
C ASN A 634 53.47 -33.18 -2.96
N GLN A 635 54.71 -32.79 -2.78
CA GLN A 635 55.45 -33.03 -1.52
C GLN A 635 55.28 -31.90 -0.50
N SER A 636 55.32 -30.64 -0.94
CA SER A 636 55.25 -29.48 -0.06
C SER A 636 53.85 -28.91 0.07
N GLY A 637 52.94 -29.18 -0.87
CA GLY A 637 51.60 -28.58 -0.95
C GLY A 637 51.65 -27.08 -1.30
N LEU A 638 52.79 -26.54 -1.69
CA LEU A 638 53.01 -25.14 -2.08
C LEU A 638 52.68 -24.92 -3.55
N LEU A 639 52.32 -23.66 -3.92
CA LEU A 639 52.17 -23.29 -5.33
C LEU A 639 53.51 -23.48 -6.07
N THR A 640 53.39 -24.00 -7.30
CA THR A 640 54.55 -24.20 -8.18
C THR A 640 54.19 -23.84 -9.62
N TYR A 641 55.19 -23.81 -10.49
CA TYR A 641 55.03 -23.68 -11.94
C TYR A 641 55.74 -24.84 -12.63
N GLN A 642 55.32 -25.13 -13.87
CA GLN A 642 55.88 -26.25 -14.62
C GLN A 642 57.38 -26.18 -14.84
N ASP A 643 57.96 -24.97 -14.78
CA ASP A 643 59.37 -24.71 -15.02
C ASP A 643 60.23 -24.79 -13.77
N CYS A 644 59.68 -24.81 -12.56
CA CYS A 644 60.47 -24.77 -11.32
C CYS A 644 60.54 -26.09 -10.57
N VAL A 645 59.67 -27.06 -10.90
CA VAL A 645 59.61 -28.38 -10.25
C VAL A 645 59.39 -29.44 -11.31
N SER A 646 59.89 -30.66 -11.02
CA SER A 646 59.70 -31.79 -11.91
C SER A 646 58.19 -32.04 -12.19
N SER A 647 57.84 -32.24 -13.45
CA SER A 647 56.42 -32.49 -13.85
C SER A 647 55.80 -33.71 -13.18
N SER A 648 56.62 -34.64 -12.63
CA SER A 648 56.14 -35.78 -11.80
C SER A 648 55.64 -35.39 -10.43
N ASP A 649 56.07 -34.23 -9.93
CA ASP A 649 55.75 -33.74 -8.59
C ASP A 649 54.70 -32.61 -8.60
N ILE A 650 54.08 -32.35 -9.77
CA ILE A 650 53.05 -31.34 -9.94
C ILE A 650 51.67 -31.98 -9.86
N ILE A 651 50.81 -31.42 -9.00
CA ILE A 651 49.38 -31.67 -9.01
C ILE A 651 48.68 -30.49 -9.67
N ASP A 652 47.98 -30.75 -10.78
CA ASP A 652 47.07 -29.81 -11.41
C ASP A 652 45.74 -29.87 -10.67
N THR A 653 45.31 -28.75 -10.09
CA THR A 653 44.08 -28.65 -9.31
C THR A 653 43.47 -27.28 -9.44
N SER A 654 42.29 -27.07 -8.83
CA SER A 654 41.65 -25.79 -8.78
C SER A 654 41.57 -25.28 -7.34
N TRP A 655 41.65 -23.98 -7.16
CA TRP A 655 41.60 -23.34 -5.86
C TRP A 655 40.55 -22.22 -5.83
N PHE A 656 39.73 -22.19 -4.77
CA PHE A 656 38.76 -21.13 -4.57
C PHE A 656 39.46 -19.90 -3.95
N VAL A 657 39.52 -18.81 -4.71
CA VAL A 657 40.25 -17.59 -4.36
C VAL A 657 39.31 -16.40 -4.33
N VAL A 658 39.18 -15.76 -3.20
CA VAL A 658 38.56 -14.42 -3.07
C VAL A 658 39.66 -13.35 -3.11
N SER A 659 39.31 -12.14 -3.53
CA SER A 659 40.30 -11.05 -3.61
C SER A 659 40.88 -10.70 -2.23
N PRO A 660 42.13 -10.25 -2.14
CA PRO A 660 42.79 -10.00 -0.85
C PRO A 660 42.05 -9.03 0.09
N GLU A 661 41.39 -8.01 -0.46
CA GLU A 661 40.57 -7.06 0.29
C GLU A 661 39.34 -7.69 0.92
N VAL A 662 38.87 -8.80 0.37
CA VAL A 662 37.71 -9.57 0.83
C VAL A 662 38.09 -10.59 1.90
N ILE A 663 39.30 -11.16 1.82
CA ILE A 663 39.77 -12.30 2.65
C ILE A 663 39.52 -12.07 4.12
N GLN A 664 39.97 -10.90 4.67
CA GLN A 664 39.93 -10.63 6.12
C GLN A 664 38.47 -10.64 6.65
N TYR A 665 37.50 -10.16 5.87
CA TYR A 665 36.09 -10.17 6.26
C TYR A 665 35.46 -11.54 6.02
N TYR A 666 35.76 -12.16 4.87
CA TYR A 666 35.19 -13.44 4.46
C TYR A 666 35.55 -14.58 5.39
N LYS A 667 36.79 -14.64 5.85
CA LYS A 667 37.30 -15.68 6.75
C LYS A 667 36.63 -15.69 8.12
N GLN A 668 36.15 -14.51 8.60
CA GLN A 668 35.44 -14.42 9.90
C GLN A 668 34.12 -15.23 9.89
N TYR A 669 33.46 -15.29 8.75
CA TYR A 669 32.19 -16.01 8.59
C TYR A 669 32.35 -17.36 7.89
N ASN A 670 33.52 -17.63 7.29
CA ASN A 670 33.87 -18.86 6.60
C ASN A 670 35.21 -19.40 7.13
N PRO A 671 35.24 -19.95 8.38
CA PRO A 671 36.51 -20.40 9.01
C PRO A 671 37.22 -21.51 8.25
N ALA A 672 36.46 -22.29 7.41
CA ALA A 672 37.03 -23.34 6.57
C ALA A 672 37.74 -22.80 5.30
N TYR A 673 37.61 -21.50 5.01
CA TYR A 673 38.29 -20.92 3.84
C TYR A 673 39.80 -20.97 4.00
N SER A 674 40.47 -21.59 3.02
CA SER A 674 41.92 -21.67 2.93
C SER A 674 42.41 -20.70 1.87
N PRO A 675 43.19 -19.69 2.20
CA PRO A 675 43.81 -18.81 1.19
C PRO A 675 44.76 -19.62 0.29
N LEU A 676 45.10 -19.00 -0.84
CA LEU A 676 46.01 -19.61 -1.79
C LEU A 676 47.34 -19.98 -1.06
N PRO A 677 47.88 -21.21 -1.28
CA PRO A 677 49.17 -21.59 -0.69
C PRO A 677 50.29 -20.63 -1.15
N ARG A 678 51.36 -20.53 -0.35
CA ARG A 678 52.56 -19.75 -0.70
C ARG A 678 53.24 -20.36 -1.93
N LEU A 679 53.89 -19.51 -2.71
CA LEU A 679 54.71 -19.96 -3.80
C LEU A 679 55.98 -20.65 -3.26
N GLU A 680 56.38 -21.73 -3.88
CA GLU A 680 57.62 -22.47 -3.55
C GLU A 680 58.86 -21.58 -3.73
N ALA A 681 59.79 -21.63 -2.79
CA ALA A 681 60.98 -20.76 -2.80
C ALA A 681 61.80 -20.88 -4.08
N SER A 682 61.89 -22.07 -4.65
CA SER A 682 62.54 -22.31 -5.95
C SER A 682 61.90 -21.60 -7.14
N CYS A 683 60.65 -21.21 -7.02
CA CYS A 683 59.87 -20.54 -8.06
C CYS A 683 59.85 -19.01 -7.94
N ILE A 684 60.37 -18.44 -6.87
CA ILE A 684 60.32 -16.99 -6.63
C ILE A 684 61.13 -16.22 -7.66
N GLU A 685 62.27 -16.81 -8.16
CA GLU A 685 63.15 -16.17 -9.13
C GLU A 685 62.50 -16.06 -10.56
N TYR A 686 61.38 -16.75 -10.81
CA TYR A 686 60.74 -16.80 -12.13
C TYR A 686 59.51 -15.88 -12.27
N ASN A 687 59.06 -15.19 -11.24
CA ASN A 687 57.78 -14.47 -11.27
C ASN A 687 57.88 -13.00 -10.81
N ASP A 688 58.27 -12.13 -11.76
CA ASP A 688 58.48 -10.68 -11.51
C ASP A 688 57.17 -9.84 -11.56
N ASP A 689 55.99 -10.43 -11.88
CA ASP A 689 54.78 -9.66 -12.24
C ASP A 689 53.64 -9.72 -11.23
N ALA A 690 53.79 -10.32 -10.07
CA ALA A 690 52.72 -10.35 -9.10
C ALA A 690 52.79 -9.17 -8.16
N GLN A 691 51.80 -8.29 -8.14
CA GLN A 691 51.62 -7.22 -7.14
C GLN A 691 51.61 -7.81 -5.71
N GLN A 692 52.79 -8.08 -5.17
CA GLN A 692 52.95 -8.62 -3.77
C GLN A 692 52.51 -7.63 -2.72
N LEU A 693 52.69 -6.33 -2.99
CA LEU A 693 52.40 -5.21 -2.10
C LEU A 693 51.50 -4.21 -2.86
N ALA A 694 50.38 -3.81 -2.26
CA ALA A 694 49.51 -2.81 -2.88
C ALA A 694 48.70 -2.00 -1.86
N PHE A 695 48.36 -0.76 -2.20
CA PHE A 695 47.38 0.02 -1.46
C PHE A 695 45.98 -0.49 -1.70
N ILE A 696 45.18 -0.63 -0.64
CA ILE A 696 43.74 -0.80 -0.69
C ILE A 696 43.04 0.57 -0.75
N TYR A 697 43.47 1.49 0.16
CA TYR A 697 42.94 2.83 0.28
C TYR A 697 44.00 3.80 0.82
N PRO A 698 44.02 5.04 0.37
CA PRO A 698 43.21 5.65 -0.69
C PRO A 698 43.61 5.23 -2.12
N HIS A 699 42.74 5.51 -3.10
CA HIS A 699 43.09 5.32 -4.52
C HIS A 699 44.11 6.37 -4.98
N GLU A 700 44.79 6.10 -6.08
CA GLU A 700 45.78 7.02 -6.62
C GLU A 700 45.12 8.35 -7.04
N ASN A 701 45.80 9.46 -6.75
CA ASN A 701 45.30 10.81 -7.02
C ASN A 701 43.98 11.17 -6.30
N SER A 702 43.70 10.53 -5.19
CA SER A 702 42.51 10.84 -4.37
C SER A 702 42.63 12.19 -3.68
N SER A 703 41.60 13.01 -3.76
CA SER A 703 41.39 14.18 -2.91
C SER A 703 40.57 13.77 -1.70
N LEU A 704 41.14 13.90 -0.51
CA LEU A 704 40.53 13.44 0.74
C LEU A 704 40.10 14.65 1.58
N PHE A 705 38.84 14.65 1.99
CA PHE A 705 38.29 15.61 2.93
C PHE A 705 38.33 15.03 4.35
N LEU A 706 38.88 15.75 5.29
CA LEU A 706 38.92 15.36 6.70
C LEU A 706 37.89 16.17 7.50
N PRO A 707 36.78 15.55 7.92
CA PRO A 707 35.76 16.23 8.73
C PRO A 707 36.30 16.54 10.12
N HIS A 708 35.71 17.55 10.79
CA HIS A 708 35.95 17.79 12.21
C HIS A 708 34.92 17.01 13.04
N ASN A 709 35.35 16.46 14.16
CA ASN A 709 34.47 15.83 15.13
C ASN A 709 33.60 16.88 15.86
N LEU A 710 32.66 16.43 16.69
CA LEU A 710 31.79 17.31 17.47
C LEU A 710 32.53 18.23 18.47
N TYR A 711 33.81 17.99 18.71
CA TYR A 711 34.67 18.81 19.58
C TYR A 711 35.58 19.78 18.81
N GLY A 712 35.42 19.83 17.48
CA GLY A 712 36.19 20.70 16.59
C GLY A 712 37.61 20.16 16.28
N GLU A 713 37.91 18.91 16.63
CA GLU A 713 39.17 18.27 16.28
C GLU A 713 39.06 17.60 14.92
N ARG A 714 40.08 17.70 14.10
CA ARG A 714 40.14 17.08 12.77
C ARG A 714 40.27 15.55 12.88
N GLU A 715 39.49 14.81 12.15
CA GLU A 715 39.60 13.36 12.11
C GLU A 715 40.82 12.90 11.33
N LYS A 716 41.36 11.73 11.70
CA LYS A 716 42.53 11.13 11.05
C LYS A 716 42.08 10.37 9.80
N CYS A 717 42.92 10.44 8.77
CA CYS A 717 42.72 9.66 7.57
C CYS A 717 43.25 8.23 7.75
N ILE A 718 42.41 7.23 7.44
CA ILE A 718 42.80 5.82 7.55
C ILE A 718 43.33 5.36 6.20
N PHE A 719 44.58 4.83 6.18
CA PHE A 719 45.21 4.22 5.02
C PHE A 719 45.25 2.72 5.18
N LYS A 720 45.03 1.99 4.12
CA LYS A 720 45.01 0.53 4.09
C LYS A 720 45.91 0.01 2.97
N ALA A 721 46.71 -0.97 3.29
CA ALA A 721 47.49 -1.70 2.33
C ALA A 721 47.26 -3.20 2.46
N ARG A 722 47.68 -3.93 1.47
CA ARG A 722 47.71 -5.39 1.48
C ARG A 722 49.09 -5.89 1.14
N HIS A 723 49.44 -7.01 1.72
CA HIS A 723 50.58 -7.79 1.30
C HIS A 723 50.14 -9.23 1.04
N LYS A 724 50.78 -9.90 0.06
CA LYS A 724 50.48 -11.29 -0.30
C LYS A 724 50.78 -12.25 0.84
N ASP A 725 51.83 -11.96 1.62
CA ASP A 725 52.14 -12.67 2.86
C ASP A 725 51.54 -11.90 4.04
N SER A 726 50.59 -12.51 4.73
CA SER A 726 49.91 -11.90 5.89
C SER A 726 50.81 -11.59 7.07
N ASN A 727 51.98 -12.22 7.15
CA ASN A 727 52.96 -12.02 8.25
C ASN A 727 54.07 -11.02 7.88
N SER A 728 54.04 -10.44 6.69
CA SER A 728 55.04 -9.49 6.24
C SER A 728 54.81 -8.13 6.89
N LYS A 729 55.91 -7.44 7.23
CA LYS A 729 55.83 -6.07 7.76
C LYS A 729 55.75 -5.07 6.62
N ILE A 730 54.85 -4.09 6.76
CA ILE A 730 54.77 -2.96 5.86
C ILE A 730 55.26 -1.70 6.58
N TYR A 731 56.25 -1.07 5.99
CA TYR A 731 56.83 0.19 6.43
C TYR A 731 56.16 1.34 5.71
N TRP A 732 55.53 2.25 6.46
CA TRP A 732 54.84 3.40 5.93
C TRP A 732 55.71 4.65 5.96
N HIS A 733 55.74 5.36 4.84
CA HIS A 733 56.47 6.62 4.70
C HIS A 733 55.50 7.69 4.13
N ILE A 734 55.70 8.95 4.60
CA ILE A 734 54.98 10.12 4.11
C ILE A 734 56.01 11.13 3.63
N ASN A 735 55.95 11.52 2.37
CA ASN A 735 56.93 12.41 1.73
C ASN A 735 58.40 11.95 2.03
N ASP A 736 58.68 10.65 1.83
CA ASP A 736 59.95 9.95 2.07
C ASP A 736 60.42 9.92 3.54
N ARG A 737 59.59 10.33 4.50
CA ARG A 737 59.88 10.17 5.93
C ARG A 737 59.17 8.95 6.49
N PHE A 738 59.91 8.10 7.20
CA PHE A 738 59.34 6.96 7.92
C PHE A 738 58.30 7.42 8.95
N TYR A 739 57.15 6.75 8.94
CA TYR A 739 56.03 7.04 9.83
C TYR A 739 55.76 5.90 10.84
N THR A 740 55.52 4.67 10.36
CA THR A 740 55.23 3.53 11.23
C THR A 740 55.43 2.20 10.50
N ILE A 741 55.31 1.09 11.24
CA ILE A 741 55.30 -0.28 10.74
C ILE A 741 53.96 -0.91 11.10
N THR A 742 53.39 -1.68 10.19
CA THR A 742 52.22 -2.52 10.48
C THR A 742 52.53 -3.99 10.16
N GLU A 743 51.96 -4.90 10.98
CA GLU A 743 52.13 -6.35 10.86
C GLU A 743 50.71 -6.96 10.99
N ASP A 744 50.40 -8.04 10.34
CA ASP A 744 49.11 -8.72 10.27
C ASP A 744 47.96 -7.88 9.66
N ILE A 745 47.66 -6.70 10.20
CA ILE A 745 46.67 -5.76 9.71
C ILE A 745 47.36 -4.48 9.26
N HIS A 746 47.39 -4.26 7.96
CA HIS A 746 48.09 -3.12 7.38
C HIS A 746 47.15 -1.91 7.23
N GLU A 747 46.79 -1.35 8.41
CA GLU A 747 45.94 -0.16 8.52
C GLU A 747 46.63 0.87 9.42
N VAL A 748 46.68 2.13 8.95
CA VAL A 748 47.31 3.22 9.69
C VAL A 748 46.43 4.48 9.65
N ALA A 749 46.25 5.11 10.79
CA ALA A 749 45.53 6.38 10.90
C ALA A 749 46.53 7.53 10.84
N LEU A 750 46.52 8.32 9.77
CA LEU A 750 47.43 9.45 9.56
C LEU A 750 46.74 10.78 9.91
N ASP A 751 47.44 11.58 10.71
CA ASP A 751 47.08 12.96 10.99
C ASP A 751 47.82 13.87 10.01
N LEU A 752 47.17 14.27 8.91
CA LEU A 752 47.79 15.04 7.84
C LEU A 752 47.15 16.44 7.77
N GLU A 753 47.99 17.46 7.57
CA GLU A 753 47.50 18.83 7.30
C GLU A 753 46.99 18.95 5.85
N TYR A 754 46.36 20.08 5.50
CA TYR A 754 45.97 20.35 4.14
C TYR A 754 47.19 20.45 3.22
N GLY A 755 47.17 19.77 2.11
CA GLY A 755 48.28 19.73 1.16
C GLY A 755 48.41 18.43 0.38
N ASP A 756 49.41 18.36 -0.46
CA ASP A 756 49.73 17.19 -1.29
C ASP A 756 50.77 16.31 -0.62
N TYR A 757 50.52 15.01 -0.65
CA TYR A 757 51.39 14.02 -0.01
C TYR A 757 51.69 12.86 -0.94
N ILE A 758 52.89 12.33 -0.81
CA ILE A 758 53.30 11.05 -1.37
C ILE A 758 53.33 10.04 -0.22
N VAL A 759 52.42 9.11 -0.21
CA VAL A 759 52.41 8.00 0.74
C VAL A 759 53.06 6.79 0.10
N THR A 760 54.10 6.26 0.75
CA THR A 760 54.86 5.11 0.25
C THR A 760 54.77 3.96 1.23
N ILE A 761 54.50 2.77 0.73
CA ILE A 761 54.61 1.50 1.46
C ILE A 761 55.79 0.71 0.92
N LEU A 762 56.50 0.07 1.85
CA LEU A 762 57.66 -0.74 1.58
C LEU A 762 57.57 -2.03 2.39
N ASP A 763 57.88 -3.19 1.82
CA ASP A 763 57.95 -4.45 2.54
C ASP A 763 59.41 -4.81 2.97
N GLU A 764 59.56 -5.90 3.72
CA GLU A 764 60.87 -6.42 4.14
C GLU A 764 61.78 -6.88 3.00
N ALA A 765 61.21 -7.19 1.85
CA ALA A 765 61.95 -7.60 0.63
C ALA A 765 62.40 -6.40 -0.20
N GLY A 766 61.99 -5.17 0.16
CA GLY A 766 62.32 -3.97 -0.57
C GLY A 766 61.34 -3.60 -1.69
N LEU A 767 60.20 -4.28 -1.82
CA LEU A 767 59.16 -3.88 -2.75
C LEU A 767 58.55 -2.58 -2.29
N LYS A 768 58.44 -1.63 -3.20
CA LYS A 768 57.95 -0.27 -2.93
C LYS A 768 56.75 0.08 -3.80
N GLN A 769 55.74 0.64 -3.17
CA GLN A 769 54.65 1.32 -3.90
C GLN A 769 54.39 2.70 -3.31
N SER A 770 54.07 3.67 -4.14
CA SER A 770 53.79 5.05 -3.74
C SER A 770 52.47 5.51 -4.36
N ARG A 771 51.75 6.37 -3.62
CA ARG A 771 50.53 7.04 -4.09
C ARG A 771 50.53 8.52 -3.79
N ASN A 772 50.10 9.29 -4.75
CA ASN A 772 49.87 10.73 -4.58
C ASN A 772 48.45 10.95 -4.08
N ILE A 773 48.31 11.77 -3.05
CA ILE A 773 47.02 12.15 -2.49
C ILE A 773 47.02 13.63 -2.16
N SER A 774 45.85 14.25 -2.17
CA SER A 774 45.64 15.63 -1.73
C SER A 774 44.67 15.65 -0.55
N ILE A 775 45.06 16.31 0.54
CA ILE A 775 44.14 16.61 1.64
C ILE A 775 43.55 17.99 1.39
N ILE A 776 42.25 18.07 1.20
CA ILE A 776 41.52 19.28 0.84
C ILE A 776 40.71 19.83 2.02
N ASN A 777 40.54 21.15 2.07
CA ASN A 777 39.61 21.79 2.99
C ASN A 777 38.21 21.76 2.40
N GLY A 778 37.20 21.44 3.19
CA GLY A 778 35.82 21.34 2.77
C GLY A 778 35.01 22.65 2.84
N ASP A 779 35.60 23.80 2.48
CA ASP A 779 34.88 25.06 2.38
C ASP A 779 34.06 25.13 1.06
#